data_0dc616527d2dfa294c5b0987f4f84fb5
#
_entry.id   0dc616527d2dfa294c5b0987f4f84fb5
#
_cell.length_a   1.000
_cell.length_b   1.000
_cell.length_c   1.000
_cell.angle_alpha   90.00
_cell.angle_beta   90.00
_cell.angle_gamma   90.00
#
_symmetry.space_group_name_H-M   'P 1'
#
loop_
_entity.id
_entity.type
_entity.pdbx_description
1 polymer ?
#
loop_
_entity_poly.entity_id
_entity_poly.type
_entity_poly.pdbx_seq_one_letter_code
_entity_poly.pdbx_strand_id
1 'polypeptide(L)'
;MNIRTSVVSAFAVLAFAASAAPIIKNGEKIAFMGDSITQFGNEQDGGYVNLVIDGLERAGVKAVKIPAGVSGHKSDQMLARLDGVLAKKPDWMTLSCGVNDVGHGPRGIELEPYKKNITEILDKCAAAGVKVIILTPTLCNDGPGWEKHGYNRKLEGYCEFLRKMAAERKLPLADLNVLHRAALKSSDLPPDGVTVDKLHMNGYGNRMMAKGILRTMGLDEELLKRCEERWNTRRRAMVPLYNRHHKPTNLVSIDTWETLRHRAEMKGMPVDKYVLSKVDDRTPDIDWRKNRYETEELRLAEVPAAGLHGRIAALERIDGKNAPGDESKRLWKTSAWRNERVNGQLVLWTKDPLEQVRVRTAALKGDAGEIPASAVDARFVRYVSASYLHWANDKPRTRYMGDILDDAESLSMSTNTFRPVWLSVKVPADAASGIYRGCFSVVAAGGAKLDFPVELEVIARTLPAAKDWKFFLDLWQHPWAVARYHGVKPFSKEHYALMKPLWEELAQAGQKAITTTITDLPWNHQNFDAYHSMVRHIKRADGTFRRDFTLWDEYVDFCEKCGLGPQIHCYTMATWGHVVYWEEEESGDIRKAKLVPGTPEHEAFWGPFLTEFRDHVKAQGRLGRVYIALDERSREELYATAKLIEKCGKGLKLEMAGNKKPSEFKGITIDNYCQSLGHVSREYLDEVHATRPSDRFTTTFYVCCGPMRPNTFVDSPLQESVWVGLFAAAKRMDGFLRWSYVNWPRDPFIDSTFGLWRAGDTFLMYPGVRSSSRWEMLRDGIEESEKIRILRSEGRAGERLEKALSAIDFKTAVKQDDARLSAAVAEVLSAVDAASR
;
A
#
# COMPACT_ATOMS: atom_id res chain seq x y z
N MET A 1 -10.51 -57.09 44.70
CA MET A 1 -10.58 -57.49 43.28
C MET A 1 -9.93 -56.38 42.44
N ASN A 2 -8.64 -56.58 42.21
CA ASN A 2 -7.80 -55.57 41.50
C ASN A 2 -7.92 -55.71 39.99
N ILE A 3 -8.21 -54.69 39.29
CA ILE A 3 -8.04 -54.59 37.84
C ILE A 3 -7.02 -53.47 37.56
N ARG A 4 -5.81 -53.89 37.18
CA ARG A 4 -4.74 -53.02 36.64
C ARG A 4 -5.09 -52.69 35.20
N THR A 5 -5.20 -51.43 34.88
CA THR A 5 -5.28 -50.95 33.49
C THR A 5 -3.88 -50.56 33.05
N SER A 6 -3.35 -51.34 32.11
CA SER A 6 -2.05 -51.05 31.47
C SER A 6 -2.25 -49.94 30.42
N VAL A 7 -1.53 -48.80 30.57
CA VAL A 7 -1.38 -47.76 29.55
C VAL A 7 -0.30 -48.21 28.58
N VAL A 8 -0.72 -48.49 27.35
CA VAL A 8 0.20 -48.71 26.23
C VAL A 8 0.48 -47.37 25.60
N SER A 9 1.69 -46.85 25.81
CA SER A 9 2.18 -45.67 25.12
C SER A 9 2.52 -46.06 23.67
N ALA A 10 1.68 -45.63 22.74
CA ALA A 10 2.00 -45.70 21.30
C ALA A 10 2.95 -44.56 20.94
N PHE A 11 4.22 -44.85 20.80
CA PHE A 11 5.15 -43.95 20.10
C PHE A 11 4.83 -44.00 18.62
N ALA A 12 4.18 -42.92 18.13
CA ALA A 12 4.08 -42.68 16.68
C ALA A 12 5.46 -42.23 16.18
N VAL A 13 6.19 -43.17 15.60
CA VAL A 13 7.38 -42.87 14.80
C VAL A 13 6.88 -42.15 13.53
N LEU A 14 6.97 -40.83 13.51
CA LEU A 14 6.86 -40.05 12.30
C LEU A 14 8.02 -40.43 11.39
N ALA A 15 7.76 -41.31 10.44
CA ALA A 15 8.65 -41.55 9.31
C ALA A 15 8.72 -40.26 8.50
N PHE A 16 9.78 -39.48 8.70
CA PHE A 16 10.15 -38.46 7.71
C PHE A 16 10.43 -39.21 6.38
N ALA A 17 9.50 -39.04 5.42
CA ALA A 17 9.81 -39.41 4.06
C ALA A 17 11.02 -38.56 3.66
N ALA A 18 12.17 -39.22 3.43
CA ALA A 18 13.35 -38.52 2.96
C ALA A 18 13.00 -37.82 1.64
N SER A 19 12.96 -36.49 1.62
CA SER A 19 12.84 -35.70 0.42
C SER A 19 13.95 -36.12 -0.55
N ALA A 20 13.61 -36.42 -1.79
CA ALA A 20 14.63 -36.74 -2.80
C ALA A 20 15.55 -35.51 -2.92
N ALA A 21 16.86 -35.74 -2.84
CA ALA A 21 17.83 -34.65 -2.98
C ALA A 21 17.65 -33.96 -4.34
N PRO A 22 17.81 -32.62 -4.40
CA PRO A 22 17.73 -31.89 -5.67
C PRO A 22 18.67 -32.49 -6.74
N ILE A 23 18.21 -32.52 -7.99
CA ILE A 23 19.02 -33.04 -9.12
C ILE A 23 20.26 -32.16 -9.39
N ILE A 24 20.21 -30.89 -8.98
CA ILE A 24 21.33 -29.95 -9.03
C ILE A 24 22.22 -30.17 -7.79
N LYS A 25 23.53 -30.25 -8.00
CA LYS A 25 24.52 -30.44 -6.92
C LYS A 25 25.19 -29.13 -6.53
N ASN A 26 25.72 -29.11 -5.32
CA ASN A 26 26.46 -27.97 -4.81
C ASN A 26 27.66 -27.62 -5.71
N GLY A 27 27.79 -26.38 -6.11
CA GLY A 27 28.81 -25.84 -7.00
C GLY A 27 28.53 -25.99 -8.50
N GLU A 28 27.50 -26.75 -8.91
CA GLU A 28 27.13 -26.87 -10.34
C GLU A 28 26.68 -25.54 -10.92
N LYS A 29 26.99 -25.32 -12.19
CA LYS A 29 26.67 -24.13 -12.98
C LYS A 29 25.40 -24.37 -13.79
N ILE A 30 24.43 -23.42 -13.67
CA ILE A 30 23.19 -23.49 -14.43
C ILE A 30 23.12 -22.32 -15.41
N ALA A 31 23.10 -22.59 -16.71
CA ALA A 31 22.79 -21.61 -17.74
C ALA A 31 21.28 -21.46 -17.89
N PHE A 32 20.77 -20.23 -17.79
CA PHE A 32 19.36 -19.92 -18.02
C PHE A 32 19.19 -19.36 -19.44
N MET A 33 18.96 -20.26 -20.41
CA MET A 33 18.79 -19.92 -21.82
C MET A 33 17.36 -19.57 -22.13
N GLY A 34 17.13 -18.39 -22.73
CA GLY A 34 15.79 -17.95 -23.09
C GLY A 34 15.75 -16.58 -23.75
N ASP A 35 14.56 -16.01 -23.80
CA ASP A 35 14.22 -14.70 -24.37
C ASP A 35 14.11 -13.60 -23.31
N SER A 36 13.22 -12.58 -23.56
CA SER A 36 12.96 -11.48 -22.63
C SER A 36 12.41 -11.93 -21.28
N ILE A 37 11.60 -12.99 -21.25
CA ILE A 37 11.04 -13.52 -20.00
C ILE A 37 12.19 -14.03 -19.11
N THR A 38 13.18 -14.69 -19.70
CA THR A 38 14.37 -15.17 -19.00
C THR A 38 15.33 -14.02 -18.65
N GLN A 39 15.51 -13.07 -19.56
CA GLN A 39 16.33 -11.89 -19.31
C GLN A 39 15.80 -11.12 -18.10
N PHE A 40 14.51 -10.76 -18.08
CA PHE A 40 13.89 -10.05 -16.96
C PHE A 40 13.85 -10.92 -15.69
N GLY A 41 13.64 -12.22 -15.86
CA GLY A 41 13.73 -13.19 -14.76
C GLY A 41 15.09 -13.21 -14.06
N ASN A 42 16.18 -12.87 -14.77
CA ASN A 42 17.53 -12.73 -14.20
C ASN A 42 17.79 -11.31 -13.65
N GLU A 43 17.30 -10.30 -14.33
CA GLU A 43 17.63 -8.90 -14.05
C GLU A 43 16.78 -8.30 -12.90
N GLN A 44 15.61 -8.86 -12.62
CA GLN A 44 14.71 -8.44 -11.57
C GLN A 44 14.91 -9.27 -10.29
N ASP A 45 14.95 -8.64 -9.12
CA ASP A 45 15.12 -9.34 -7.83
C ASP A 45 14.07 -10.43 -7.59
N GLY A 46 12.81 -10.14 -7.90
CA GLY A 46 11.69 -11.09 -7.85
C GLY A 46 11.53 -11.92 -9.13
N GLY A 47 12.49 -11.87 -10.06
CA GLY A 47 12.44 -12.61 -11.30
C GLY A 47 12.71 -14.09 -11.11
N TYR A 48 12.07 -14.94 -11.93
CA TYR A 48 12.05 -16.38 -11.70
C TYR A 48 13.44 -17.02 -11.65
N VAL A 49 14.42 -16.52 -12.41
CA VAL A 49 15.80 -17.03 -12.39
C VAL A 49 16.43 -16.84 -11.01
N ASN A 50 16.26 -15.67 -10.41
CA ASN A 50 16.76 -15.37 -9.08
C ASN A 50 16.02 -16.16 -8.00
N LEU A 51 14.70 -16.35 -8.16
CA LEU A 51 13.90 -17.17 -7.24
C LEU A 51 14.28 -18.66 -7.32
N VAL A 52 14.64 -19.17 -8.50
CA VAL A 52 15.16 -20.56 -8.64
C VAL A 52 16.47 -20.71 -7.88
N ILE A 53 17.41 -19.78 -8.02
CA ILE A 53 18.69 -19.84 -7.28
C ILE A 53 18.44 -19.74 -5.77
N ASP A 54 17.57 -18.85 -5.31
CA ASP A 54 17.20 -18.75 -3.89
C ASP A 54 16.55 -20.04 -3.36
N GLY A 55 15.69 -20.66 -4.15
CA GLY A 55 15.06 -21.94 -3.76
C GLY A 55 16.07 -23.07 -3.62
N LEU A 56 17.04 -23.17 -4.54
CA LEU A 56 18.14 -24.13 -4.44
C LEU A 56 19.02 -23.88 -3.22
N GLU A 57 19.36 -22.63 -2.93
CA GLU A 57 20.16 -22.29 -1.75
C GLU A 57 19.44 -22.72 -0.45
N ARG A 58 18.12 -22.59 -0.41
CA ARG A 58 17.29 -23.07 0.71
C ARG A 58 17.23 -24.57 0.83
N ALA A 59 17.38 -25.28 -0.29
CA ALA A 59 17.56 -26.73 -0.32
C ALA A 59 19.00 -27.15 0.04
N GLY A 60 19.88 -26.21 0.42
CA GLY A 60 21.28 -26.47 0.75
C GLY A 60 22.20 -26.57 -0.46
N VAL A 61 21.73 -26.15 -1.65
CA VAL A 61 22.49 -26.24 -2.90
C VAL A 61 22.94 -24.84 -3.36
N LYS A 62 24.24 -24.57 -3.29
CA LYS A 62 24.83 -23.34 -3.83
C LYS A 62 25.18 -23.55 -5.31
N ALA A 63 24.21 -23.24 -6.18
CA ALA A 63 24.40 -23.28 -7.62
C ALA A 63 24.98 -21.98 -8.17
N VAL A 64 25.77 -22.07 -9.26
CA VAL A 64 26.34 -20.89 -9.92
C VAL A 64 25.47 -20.51 -11.13
N LYS A 65 24.92 -19.31 -11.11
CA LYS A 65 24.06 -18.80 -12.17
C LYS A 65 24.84 -18.29 -13.37
N ILE A 66 24.49 -18.74 -14.59
CA ILE A 66 24.97 -18.24 -15.88
C ILE A 66 23.77 -17.59 -16.61
N PRO A 67 23.64 -16.24 -16.63
CA PRO A 67 22.60 -15.58 -17.40
C PRO A 67 22.79 -15.81 -18.89
N ALA A 68 21.70 -16.20 -19.58
CA ALA A 68 21.68 -16.46 -21.02
C ALA A 68 20.28 -16.11 -21.63
N GLY A 69 19.51 -15.22 -21.03
CA GLY A 69 18.30 -14.63 -21.60
C GLY A 69 18.64 -13.44 -22.50
N VAL A 70 17.99 -13.33 -23.68
CA VAL A 70 18.12 -12.19 -24.60
C VAL A 70 16.76 -11.83 -25.17
N SER A 71 16.31 -10.61 -24.97
CA SER A 71 14.99 -10.13 -25.38
C SER A 71 14.74 -10.30 -26.87
N GLY A 72 13.53 -10.78 -27.22
CA GLY A 72 13.09 -10.96 -28.61
C GLY A 72 13.68 -12.18 -29.31
N HIS A 73 14.63 -12.91 -28.70
CA HIS A 73 15.26 -14.05 -29.36
C HIS A 73 14.28 -15.20 -29.57
N LYS A 74 14.43 -15.84 -30.74
CA LYS A 74 13.72 -17.03 -31.21
C LYS A 74 14.67 -18.22 -31.23
N SER A 75 14.17 -19.41 -31.60
CA SER A 75 14.93 -20.65 -31.60
C SER A 75 16.20 -20.60 -32.48
N ASP A 76 16.14 -19.99 -33.66
CA ASP A 76 17.26 -19.79 -34.57
C ASP A 76 18.38 -18.92 -33.95
N GLN A 77 18.01 -17.83 -33.30
CA GLN A 77 18.95 -16.93 -32.64
C GLN A 77 19.54 -17.54 -31.36
N MET A 78 18.77 -18.35 -30.63
CA MET A 78 19.24 -19.09 -29.47
C MET A 78 20.29 -20.12 -29.92
N LEU A 79 20.02 -20.85 -31.02
CA LEU A 79 20.97 -21.79 -31.59
C LEU A 79 22.26 -21.10 -32.04
N ALA A 80 22.15 -19.97 -32.73
CA ALA A 80 23.32 -19.22 -33.23
C ALA A 80 24.28 -18.75 -32.12
N ARG A 81 23.77 -18.48 -30.90
CA ARG A 81 24.59 -18.04 -29.74
C ARG A 81 24.92 -19.13 -28.73
N LEU A 82 24.49 -20.36 -28.97
CA LEU A 82 24.63 -21.45 -28.03
C LEU A 82 26.10 -21.75 -27.68
N ASP A 83 27.01 -21.75 -28.65
CA ASP A 83 28.43 -22.04 -28.44
C ASP A 83 29.08 -21.08 -27.44
N GLY A 84 28.65 -19.78 -27.43
CA GLY A 84 29.10 -18.80 -26.44
C GLY A 84 28.56 -19.08 -25.02
N VAL A 85 27.43 -19.77 -24.88
CA VAL A 85 26.92 -20.23 -23.59
C VAL A 85 27.67 -21.50 -23.14
N LEU A 86 27.87 -22.44 -24.03
CA LEU A 86 28.60 -23.70 -23.75
C LEU A 86 30.09 -23.46 -23.38
N ALA A 87 30.71 -22.41 -23.95
CA ALA A 87 32.07 -21.99 -23.60
C ALA A 87 32.22 -21.61 -22.11
N LYS A 88 31.14 -21.26 -21.40
CA LYS A 88 31.12 -21.00 -19.96
C LYS A 88 31.08 -22.27 -19.11
N LYS A 89 31.04 -23.43 -19.76
CA LYS A 89 31.02 -24.76 -19.16
C LYS A 89 29.93 -24.95 -18.12
N PRO A 90 28.64 -24.76 -18.47
CA PRO A 90 27.55 -25.09 -17.58
C PRO A 90 27.43 -26.59 -17.37
N ASP A 91 27.05 -27.05 -16.20
CA ASP A 91 26.69 -28.45 -15.92
C ASP A 91 25.22 -28.70 -16.35
N TRP A 92 24.39 -27.66 -16.20
CA TRP A 92 22.98 -27.68 -16.55
C TRP A 92 22.59 -26.46 -17.39
N MET A 93 21.56 -26.62 -18.20
CA MET A 93 20.94 -25.51 -18.90
C MET A 93 19.40 -25.62 -18.82
N THR A 94 18.69 -24.55 -18.38
CA THR A 94 17.27 -24.46 -18.64
C THR A 94 17.07 -23.86 -20.04
N LEU A 95 16.16 -24.45 -20.83
CA LEU A 95 15.84 -23.97 -22.17
C LEU A 95 14.39 -23.52 -22.24
N SER A 96 14.17 -22.18 -22.30
CA SER A 96 12.88 -21.53 -22.47
C SER A 96 12.81 -20.88 -23.86
N CYS A 97 12.04 -21.48 -24.77
CA CYS A 97 11.99 -21.05 -26.16
C CYS A 97 10.61 -21.35 -26.78
N GLY A 98 10.12 -20.46 -27.67
CA GLY A 98 8.91 -20.70 -28.46
C GLY A 98 7.91 -19.53 -28.43
N VAL A 99 7.89 -18.70 -27.37
CA VAL A 99 6.93 -17.59 -27.29
C VAL A 99 7.13 -16.56 -28.41
N ASN A 100 8.38 -16.22 -28.73
CA ASN A 100 8.71 -15.30 -29.82
C ASN A 100 8.64 -15.96 -31.19
N ASP A 101 8.91 -17.29 -31.26
CA ASP A 101 8.74 -18.07 -32.49
C ASP A 101 7.30 -17.99 -32.99
N VAL A 102 6.32 -17.98 -32.07
CA VAL A 102 4.89 -17.83 -32.37
C VAL A 102 4.44 -16.37 -32.36
N GLY A 103 4.82 -15.61 -31.35
CA GLY A 103 4.30 -14.28 -31.08
C GLY A 103 4.72 -13.19 -32.09
N HIS A 104 5.81 -13.40 -32.84
CA HIS A 104 6.24 -12.46 -33.87
C HIS A 104 5.50 -12.60 -35.20
N GLY A 105 4.44 -13.44 -35.25
CA GLY A 105 3.62 -13.61 -36.45
C GLY A 105 4.43 -13.99 -37.69
N PRO A 106 4.36 -13.23 -38.79
CA PRO A 106 5.09 -13.57 -40.03
C PRO A 106 6.64 -13.57 -39.89
N ARG A 107 7.17 -12.93 -38.87
CA ARG A 107 8.61 -12.93 -38.54
C ARG A 107 8.99 -14.00 -37.54
N GLY A 108 8.03 -14.82 -37.14
CA GLY A 108 8.22 -15.96 -36.23
C GLY A 108 8.98 -17.10 -36.90
N ILE A 109 9.11 -18.21 -36.20
CA ILE A 109 9.68 -19.46 -36.72
C ILE A 109 8.58 -20.52 -36.76
N GLU A 110 8.29 -21.08 -37.90
CA GLU A 110 7.27 -22.12 -38.03
C GLU A 110 7.70 -23.42 -37.33
N LEU A 111 6.71 -24.28 -37.01
CA LEU A 111 6.91 -25.46 -36.16
C LEU A 111 8.01 -26.39 -36.65
N GLU A 112 8.09 -26.65 -37.95
CA GLU A 112 9.11 -27.60 -38.47
C GLU A 112 10.57 -27.04 -38.38
N PRO A 113 10.85 -25.79 -38.77
CA PRO A 113 12.16 -25.19 -38.48
C PRO A 113 12.44 -25.09 -36.97
N TYR A 114 11.44 -24.76 -36.15
CA TYR A 114 11.58 -24.75 -34.70
C TYR A 114 12.05 -26.13 -34.17
N LYS A 115 11.40 -27.20 -34.59
CA LYS A 115 11.78 -28.58 -34.20
C LYS A 115 13.25 -28.86 -34.51
N LYS A 116 13.73 -28.47 -35.71
CA LYS A 116 15.13 -28.62 -36.09
C LYS A 116 16.07 -27.86 -35.17
N ASN A 117 15.75 -26.56 -34.92
CA ASN A 117 16.59 -25.72 -34.07
C ASN A 117 16.70 -26.28 -32.65
N ILE A 118 15.55 -26.67 -32.04
CA ILE A 118 15.54 -27.25 -30.68
C ILE A 118 16.31 -28.59 -30.64
N THR A 119 16.12 -29.44 -31.62
CA THR A 119 16.84 -30.72 -31.73
C THR A 119 18.35 -30.47 -31.76
N GLU A 120 18.84 -29.56 -32.60
CA GLU A 120 20.25 -29.20 -32.71
C GLU A 120 20.80 -28.58 -31.42
N ILE A 121 20.02 -27.72 -30.74
CA ILE A 121 20.41 -27.19 -29.44
C ILE A 121 20.64 -28.32 -28.43
N LEU A 122 19.72 -29.28 -28.35
CA LEU A 122 19.80 -30.42 -27.45
C LEU A 122 20.99 -31.35 -27.80
N ASP A 123 21.24 -31.57 -29.10
CA ASP A 123 22.38 -32.41 -29.55
C ASP A 123 23.73 -31.78 -29.22
N LYS A 124 23.88 -30.47 -29.43
CA LYS A 124 25.09 -29.73 -29.04
C LYS A 124 25.28 -29.71 -27.52
N CYS A 125 24.22 -29.55 -26.74
CA CYS A 125 24.30 -29.63 -25.26
C CYS A 125 24.75 -31.03 -24.83
N ALA A 126 24.17 -32.10 -25.39
CA ALA A 126 24.56 -33.49 -25.08
C ALA A 126 26.01 -33.77 -25.44
N ALA A 127 26.45 -33.30 -26.60
CA ALA A 127 27.85 -33.42 -27.04
C ALA A 127 28.84 -32.69 -26.13
N ALA A 128 28.40 -31.57 -25.52
CA ALA A 128 29.16 -30.81 -24.54
C ALA A 128 29.04 -31.35 -23.09
N GLY A 129 28.28 -32.41 -22.86
CA GLY A 129 28.03 -32.96 -21.52
C GLY A 129 27.10 -32.14 -20.65
N VAL A 130 26.37 -31.21 -21.23
CA VAL A 130 25.45 -30.31 -20.54
C VAL A 130 24.07 -30.93 -20.44
N LYS A 131 23.54 -31.10 -19.23
CA LYS A 131 22.19 -31.60 -18.97
C LYS A 131 21.16 -30.49 -19.17
N VAL A 132 20.05 -30.80 -19.87
CA VAL A 132 19.04 -29.76 -20.19
C VAL A 132 17.74 -30.02 -19.42
N ILE A 133 17.18 -28.95 -18.84
CA ILE A 133 15.81 -28.89 -18.31
C ILE A 133 14.98 -28.12 -19.33
N ILE A 134 14.01 -28.79 -19.93
CA ILE A 134 13.11 -28.14 -20.89
C ILE A 134 12.05 -27.37 -20.15
N LEU A 135 11.83 -26.12 -20.53
CA LEU A 135 10.72 -25.27 -20.04
C LEU A 135 9.74 -25.07 -21.22
N THR A 136 8.50 -25.53 -21.11
CA THR A 136 7.51 -25.16 -22.13
C THR A 136 7.26 -23.65 -22.08
N PRO A 137 7.12 -22.98 -23.24
CA PRO A 137 6.85 -21.55 -23.28
C PRO A 137 5.51 -21.20 -22.61
N THR A 138 5.47 -20.13 -21.86
CA THR A 138 4.25 -19.54 -21.30
C THR A 138 3.35 -18.99 -22.40
N LEU A 139 2.15 -18.49 -22.07
CA LEU A 139 1.23 -17.98 -23.11
C LEU A 139 1.77 -16.73 -23.80
N CYS A 140 1.49 -16.60 -25.10
CA CYS A 140 1.81 -15.40 -25.89
C CYS A 140 0.82 -14.26 -25.68
N ASN A 141 -0.33 -14.53 -25.09
CA ASN A 141 -1.37 -13.57 -24.75
C ASN A 141 -2.27 -14.22 -23.70
N ASP A 142 -2.23 -13.72 -22.48
CA ASP A 142 -3.00 -14.24 -21.34
C ASP A 142 -4.21 -13.36 -20.97
N GLY A 143 -4.51 -12.35 -21.79
CA GLY A 143 -5.67 -11.48 -21.58
C GLY A 143 -7.01 -12.17 -21.84
N PRO A 144 -8.14 -11.46 -21.68
CA PRO A 144 -9.48 -12.02 -21.92
C PRO A 144 -9.59 -12.75 -23.26
N GLY A 145 -10.12 -13.97 -23.24
CA GLY A 145 -10.22 -14.83 -24.44
C GLY A 145 -8.92 -15.57 -24.80
N TRP A 146 -7.93 -15.62 -23.90
CA TRP A 146 -6.63 -16.27 -24.12
C TRP A 146 -6.74 -17.71 -24.63
N GLU A 147 -7.77 -18.47 -24.22
CA GLU A 147 -7.99 -19.87 -24.66
C GLU A 147 -8.24 -19.98 -26.18
N LYS A 148 -8.89 -18.97 -26.76
CA LYS A 148 -9.22 -18.91 -28.18
C LYS A 148 -8.23 -18.09 -29.01
N HIS A 149 -7.24 -17.45 -28.36
CA HIS A 149 -6.26 -16.61 -29.05
C HIS A 149 -5.42 -17.41 -30.04
N GLY A 150 -5.28 -16.91 -31.29
CA GLY A 150 -4.63 -17.62 -32.38
C GLY A 150 -3.18 -18.05 -32.07
N TYR A 151 -2.42 -17.18 -31.41
CA TYR A 151 -1.04 -17.49 -30.99
C TYR A 151 -1.00 -18.61 -29.96
N ASN A 152 -1.90 -18.63 -28.98
CA ASN A 152 -1.91 -19.67 -27.96
C ASN A 152 -2.33 -21.04 -28.52
N ARG A 153 -3.21 -21.06 -29.53
CA ARG A 153 -3.52 -22.29 -30.27
C ARG A 153 -2.33 -22.80 -31.10
N LYS A 154 -1.61 -21.89 -31.77
CA LYS A 154 -0.38 -22.24 -32.50
C LYS A 154 0.70 -22.72 -31.54
N LEU A 155 0.87 -22.05 -30.40
CA LEU A 155 1.89 -22.38 -29.38
C LEU A 155 1.74 -23.80 -28.81
N GLU A 156 0.50 -24.34 -28.78
CA GLU A 156 0.27 -25.69 -28.27
C GLU A 156 1.05 -26.74 -29.03
N GLY A 157 1.15 -26.65 -30.35
CA GLY A 157 1.95 -27.58 -31.15
C GLY A 157 3.46 -27.55 -30.82
N TYR A 158 3.96 -26.38 -30.41
CA TYR A 158 5.34 -26.21 -29.93
C TYR A 158 5.52 -26.83 -28.54
N CYS A 159 4.55 -26.64 -27.65
CA CYS A 159 4.55 -27.27 -26.33
C CYS A 159 4.46 -28.81 -26.42
N GLU A 160 3.58 -29.36 -27.30
CA GLU A 160 3.45 -30.80 -27.53
C GLU A 160 4.76 -31.40 -28.03
N PHE A 161 5.41 -30.73 -28.98
CA PHE A 161 6.74 -31.15 -29.44
C PHE A 161 7.76 -31.21 -28.31
N LEU A 162 7.84 -30.18 -27.47
CA LEU A 162 8.77 -30.15 -26.34
C LEU A 162 8.46 -31.23 -25.29
N ARG A 163 7.18 -31.50 -25.00
CA ARG A 163 6.77 -32.60 -24.10
C ARG A 163 7.22 -33.95 -24.65
N LYS A 164 6.97 -34.20 -25.95
CA LYS A 164 7.38 -35.40 -26.64
C LYS A 164 8.90 -35.56 -26.64
N MET A 165 9.64 -34.52 -27.00
CA MET A 165 11.11 -34.49 -27.02
C MET A 165 11.71 -34.76 -25.63
N ALA A 166 11.15 -34.17 -24.58
CA ALA A 166 11.57 -34.41 -23.20
C ALA A 166 11.39 -35.87 -22.80
N ALA A 167 10.22 -36.47 -23.14
CA ALA A 167 9.94 -37.88 -22.86
C ALA A 167 10.89 -38.82 -23.61
N GLU A 168 11.07 -38.58 -24.93
CA GLU A 168 11.94 -39.43 -25.79
C GLU A 168 13.40 -39.40 -25.34
N ARG A 169 13.90 -38.22 -24.96
CA ARG A 169 15.28 -38.00 -24.50
C ARG A 169 15.48 -38.18 -23.00
N LYS A 170 14.41 -38.48 -22.25
CA LYS A 170 14.40 -38.60 -20.78
C LYS A 170 14.97 -37.36 -20.08
N LEU A 171 14.60 -36.16 -20.61
CA LEU A 171 15.01 -34.88 -20.04
C LEU A 171 13.98 -34.39 -19.00
N PRO A 172 14.42 -33.72 -17.91
CA PRO A 172 13.51 -33.06 -17.01
C PRO A 172 12.70 -31.98 -17.74
N LEU A 173 11.41 -31.91 -17.46
CA LEU A 173 10.47 -30.98 -18.07
C LEU A 173 9.73 -30.17 -16.98
N ALA A 174 9.85 -28.87 -17.02
CA ALA A 174 8.94 -27.95 -16.32
C ALA A 174 7.88 -27.46 -17.30
N ASP A 175 6.64 -27.97 -17.16
CA ASP A 175 5.55 -27.61 -18.06
C ASP A 175 4.91 -26.28 -17.64
N LEU A 176 5.61 -25.19 -17.95
CA LEU A 176 5.19 -23.83 -17.57
C LEU A 176 3.92 -23.39 -18.31
N ASN A 177 3.65 -23.94 -19.49
CA ASN A 177 2.41 -23.66 -20.24
C ASN A 177 1.18 -24.17 -19.48
N VAL A 178 1.25 -25.41 -18.98
CA VAL A 178 0.16 -26.00 -18.18
C VAL A 178 -0.01 -25.21 -16.88
N LEU A 179 1.07 -24.84 -16.22
CA LEU A 179 1.02 -24.06 -14.99
C LEU A 179 0.41 -22.66 -15.22
N HIS A 180 0.77 -21.98 -16.31
CA HIS A 180 0.21 -20.68 -16.65
C HIS A 180 -1.31 -20.79 -16.93
N ARG A 181 -1.73 -21.78 -17.72
CA ARG A 181 -3.17 -22.04 -17.98
C ARG A 181 -3.94 -22.38 -16.70
N ALA A 182 -3.34 -23.14 -15.79
CA ALA A 182 -3.94 -23.46 -14.50
C ALA A 182 -4.05 -22.23 -13.61
N ALA A 183 -3.03 -21.37 -13.58
CA ALA A 183 -3.02 -20.13 -12.83
C ALA A 183 -4.15 -19.17 -13.28
N LEU A 184 -4.38 -19.03 -14.60
CA LEU A 184 -5.47 -18.19 -15.14
C LEU A 184 -6.88 -18.71 -14.81
N LYS A 185 -7.02 -19.97 -14.43
CA LYS A 185 -8.28 -20.61 -14.02
C LYS A 185 -8.43 -20.70 -12.49
N SER A 186 -7.40 -20.32 -11.75
CA SER A 186 -7.39 -20.42 -10.29
C SER A 186 -8.30 -19.38 -9.66
N SER A 187 -9.01 -19.76 -8.60
CA SER A 187 -9.74 -18.83 -7.72
C SER A 187 -8.79 -17.86 -7.00
N ASP A 188 -7.51 -18.22 -6.88
CA ASP A 188 -6.47 -17.44 -6.20
C ASP A 188 -5.69 -16.54 -7.17
N LEU A 189 -6.16 -16.43 -8.42
CA LEU A 189 -5.55 -15.54 -9.39
C LEU A 189 -5.64 -14.09 -8.90
N PRO A 190 -4.50 -13.39 -8.75
CA PRO A 190 -4.53 -11.98 -8.38
C PRO A 190 -5.26 -11.13 -9.44
N PRO A 191 -5.87 -10.01 -9.07
CA PRO A 191 -6.58 -9.12 -10.00
C PRO A 191 -5.74 -8.67 -11.20
N ASP A 192 -4.42 -8.58 -11.04
CA ASP A 192 -3.44 -8.22 -12.08
C ASP A 192 -2.96 -9.44 -12.89
N GLY A 193 -3.56 -10.61 -12.69
CA GLY A 193 -3.27 -11.80 -13.48
C GLY A 193 -1.86 -12.37 -13.25
N VAL A 194 -1.28 -12.93 -14.32
CA VAL A 194 0.03 -13.61 -14.32
C VAL A 194 1.12 -12.75 -14.94
N THR A 195 0.77 -11.83 -15.85
CA THR A 195 1.70 -11.02 -16.64
C THR A 195 1.45 -9.52 -16.49
N VAL A 196 2.44 -8.69 -16.83
CA VAL A 196 2.34 -7.23 -16.79
C VAL A 196 1.79 -6.62 -18.10
N ASP A 197 1.99 -7.32 -19.22
CA ASP A 197 1.69 -6.81 -20.57
C ASP A 197 1.13 -7.90 -21.49
N LYS A 198 0.53 -8.95 -20.93
CA LYS A 198 0.01 -10.15 -21.58
C LYS A 198 1.10 -11.13 -22.08
N LEU A 199 2.36 -10.90 -21.71
CA LEU A 199 3.50 -11.71 -22.12
C LEU A 199 4.53 -11.87 -20.99
N HIS A 200 5.03 -10.78 -20.41
CA HIS A 200 6.08 -10.79 -19.41
C HIS A 200 5.50 -10.98 -18.00
N MET A 201 6.18 -11.82 -17.22
CA MET A 201 5.70 -12.23 -15.90
C MET A 201 5.67 -11.09 -14.88
N ASN A 202 4.56 -10.96 -14.18
CA ASN A 202 4.49 -10.16 -12.95
C ASN A 202 5.08 -10.95 -11.76
N GLY A 203 5.00 -10.41 -10.53
CA GLY A 203 5.53 -11.11 -9.36
C GLY A 203 4.88 -12.48 -9.09
N TYR A 204 3.59 -12.64 -9.37
CA TYR A 204 2.88 -13.91 -9.26
C TYR A 204 3.37 -14.89 -10.33
N GLY A 205 3.45 -14.46 -11.59
CA GLY A 205 3.94 -15.29 -12.72
C GLY A 205 5.39 -15.74 -12.51
N ASN A 206 6.27 -14.85 -12.03
CA ASN A 206 7.66 -15.22 -11.70
C ASN A 206 7.72 -16.31 -10.61
N ARG A 207 6.90 -16.22 -9.54
CA ARG A 207 6.84 -17.26 -8.51
C ARG A 207 6.26 -18.57 -9.04
N MET A 208 5.22 -18.51 -9.88
CA MET A 208 4.68 -19.70 -10.56
C MET A 208 5.75 -20.42 -11.38
N MET A 209 6.50 -19.68 -12.21
CA MET A 209 7.60 -20.26 -13.00
C MET A 209 8.68 -20.86 -12.11
N ALA A 210 9.14 -20.14 -11.09
CA ALA A 210 10.17 -20.60 -10.18
C ALA A 210 9.75 -21.89 -9.45
N LYS A 211 8.53 -21.97 -8.93
CA LYS A 211 7.98 -23.17 -8.30
C LYS A 211 7.93 -24.36 -9.26
N GLY A 212 7.47 -24.14 -10.50
CA GLY A 212 7.45 -25.19 -11.53
C GLY A 212 8.83 -25.75 -11.85
N ILE A 213 9.82 -24.88 -11.98
CA ILE A 213 11.21 -25.24 -12.26
C ILE A 213 11.85 -25.97 -11.07
N LEU A 214 11.69 -25.44 -9.87
CA LEU A 214 12.22 -26.03 -8.63
C LEU A 214 11.61 -27.40 -8.34
N ARG A 215 10.30 -27.57 -8.58
CA ARG A 215 9.63 -28.87 -8.49
C ARG A 215 10.26 -29.87 -9.44
N THR A 216 10.56 -29.49 -10.68
CA THR A 216 11.27 -30.31 -11.65
C THR A 216 12.70 -30.61 -11.21
N MET A 217 13.34 -29.72 -10.47
CA MET A 217 14.65 -29.92 -9.86
C MET A 217 14.62 -30.78 -8.60
N GLY A 218 13.47 -31.24 -8.13
CA GLY A 218 13.31 -32.18 -7.02
C GLY A 218 12.99 -31.56 -5.65
N LEU A 219 12.65 -30.27 -5.57
CA LEU A 219 12.19 -29.68 -4.31
C LEU A 219 10.76 -30.15 -4.00
N ASP A 220 10.52 -30.54 -2.76
CA ASP A 220 9.20 -30.93 -2.29
C ASP A 220 8.26 -29.73 -2.05
N GLU A 221 6.96 -30.01 -1.92
CA GLU A 221 5.93 -28.96 -1.78
C GLU A 221 6.06 -28.16 -0.46
N GLU A 222 6.55 -28.79 0.61
CA GLU A 222 6.76 -28.13 1.90
C GLU A 222 7.89 -27.09 1.80
N LEU A 223 8.98 -27.42 1.14
CA LEU A 223 10.07 -26.48 0.89
C LEU A 223 9.65 -25.38 -0.10
N LEU A 224 8.89 -25.75 -1.15
CA LEU A 224 8.35 -24.77 -2.11
C LEU A 224 7.39 -23.79 -1.43
N LYS A 225 6.57 -24.24 -0.49
CA LYS A 225 5.71 -23.38 0.31
C LYS A 225 6.52 -22.39 1.17
N ARG A 226 7.56 -22.87 1.86
CA ARG A 226 8.46 -22.00 2.64
C ARG A 226 9.22 -21.01 1.76
N CYS A 227 9.61 -21.39 0.56
CA CYS A 227 10.18 -20.47 -0.42
C CYS A 227 9.18 -19.39 -0.81
N GLU A 228 7.93 -19.76 -1.11
CA GLU A 228 6.89 -18.85 -1.50
C GLU A 228 6.53 -17.85 -0.38
N GLU A 229 6.39 -18.31 0.87
CA GLU A 229 6.18 -17.45 2.04
C GLU A 229 7.27 -16.38 2.14
N ARG A 230 8.55 -16.76 1.97
CA ARG A 230 9.63 -15.78 1.95
C ARG A 230 9.61 -14.88 0.72
N TRP A 231 9.32 -15.41 -0.46
CA TRP A 231 9.24 -14.57 -1.67
C TRP A 231 8.10 -13.56 -1.61
N ASN A 232 7.04 -13.88 -0.90
CA ASN A 232 5.97 -12.94 -0.61
C ASN A 232 6.42 -11.80 0.33
N THR A 233 7.42 -12.03 1.18
CA THR A 233 8.04 -11.01 2.02
C THR A 233 9.22 -10.29 1.35
N ARG A 234 9.71 -10.81 0.19
CA ARG A 234 10.68 -10.14 -0.66
C ARG A 234 10.02 -9.11 -1.55
N ARG A 235 10.85 -8.27 -2.11
CA ARG A 235 10.46 -7.26 -3.09
C ARG A 235 9.80 -7.85 -4.30
N ARG A 236 8.86 -7.12 -4.82
CA ARG A 236 8.24 -7.38 -6.10
C ARG A 236 9.24 -7.20 -7.23
N ALA A 237 9.01 -7.97 -8.30
CA ALA A 237 9.67 -7.73 -9.56
C ALA A 237 9.46 -6.26 -9.98
N MET A 238 10.53 -5.60 -10.42
CA MET A 238 10.49 -4.26 -10.97
C MET A 238 10.48 -4.33 -12.48
N VAL A 239 9.70 -3.46 -13.09
CA VAL A 239 9.56 -3.36 -14.54
C VAL A 239 10.33 -2.13 -15.02
N PRO A 240 11.29 -2.30 -15.96
CA PRO A 240 11.97 -1.15 -16.53
C PRO A 240 11.03 -0.36 -17.44
N LEU A 241 11.01 0.95 -17.27
CA LEU A 241 10.46 1.86 -18.25
C LEU A 241 11.52 2.21 -19.29
N TYR A 242 11.12 2.23 -20.54
CA TYR A 242 11.99 2.54 -21.66
C TYR A 242 11.59 3.89 -22.28
N ASN A 243 12.57 4.70 -22.63
CA ASN A 243 12.33 5.90 -23.44
C ASN A 243 12.08 5.53 -24.91
N ARG A 244 11.80 6.53 -25.76
CA ARG A 244 11.58 6.33 -27.20
C ARG A 244 12.78 5.74 -27.95
N HIS A 245 13.95 5.72 -27.35
CA HIS A 245 15.17 5.10 -27.89
C HIS A 245 15.40 3.68 -27.35
N HIS A 246 14.37 3.09 -26.70
CA HIS A 246 14.41 1.79 -26.06
C HIS A 246 15.53 1.66 -25.00
N LYS A 247 15.89 2.76 -24.38
CA LYS A 247 16.82 2.76 -23.24
C LYS A 247 16.06 2.77 -21.92
N PRO A 248 16.47 1.96 -20.94
CA PRO A 248 15.83 1.97 -19.64
C PRO A 248 16.05 3.32 -18.96
N THR A 249 14.97 3.95 -18.53
CA THR A 249 14.99 5.26 -17.88
C THR A 249 14.67 5.19 -16.39
N ASN A 250 13.96 4.16 -15.99
CA ASN A 250 13.56 3.96 -14.60
C ASN A 250 13.12 2.53 -14.33
N LEU A 251 13.13 2.15 -13.06
CA LEU A 251 12.43 0.98 -12.55
C LEU A 251 11.18 1.42 -11.81
N VAL A 252 10.07 0.81 -12.14
CA VAL A 252 8.80 1.01 -11.40
C VAL A 252 8.32 -0.33 -10.84
N SER A 253 7.58 -0.26 -9.75
CA SER A 253 6.93 -1.46 -9.24
C SER A 253 5.91 -1.99 -10.27
N ILE A 254 5.61 -3.27 -10.18
CA ILE A 254 4.56 -3.89 -11.01
C ILE A 254 3.23 -3.14 -10.85
N ASP A 255 2.90 -2.70 -9.67
CA ASP A 255 1.64 -1.95 -9.43
C ASP A 255 1.63 -0.61 -10.18
N THR A 256 2.77 0.07 -10.21
CA THR A 256 2.91 1.31 -11.00
C THR A 256 2.76 1.01 -12.50
N TRP A 257 3.39 -0.06 -12.99
CA TRP A 257 3.24 -0.50 -14.37
C TRP A 257 1.79 -0.84 -14.73
N GLU A 258 1.11 -1.61 -13.89
CA GLU A 258 -0.30 -1.97 -14.08
C GLU A 258 -1.21 -0.73 -14.13
N THR A 259 -0.94 0.25 -13.27
CA THR A 259 -1.69 1.51 -13.29
C THR A 259 -1.44 2.29 -14.58
N LEU A 260 -0.21 2.33 -15.08
CA LEU A 260 0.12 2.96 -16.36
C LEU A 260 -0.59 2.26 -17.51
N ARG A 261 -0.58 0.92 -17.53
CA ARG A 261 -1.28 0.08 -18.49
C ARG A 261 -2.78 0.37 -18.50
N HIS A 262 -3.40 0.34 -17.34
CA HIS A 262 -4.82 0.56 -17.19
C HIS A 262 -5.24 1.98 -17.65
N ARG A 263 -4.44 3.00 -17.29
CA ARG A 263 -4.69 4.38 -17.76
C ARG A 263 -4.50 4.56 -19.27
N ALA A 264 -3.58 3.82 -19.86
CA ALA A 264 -3.43 3.80 -21.32
C ALA A 264 -4.68 3.22 -21.98
N GLU A 265 -5.19 2.09 -21.45
CA GLU A 265 -6.43 1.45 -21.92
C GLU A 265 -7.63 2.39 -21.81
N MET A 266 -7.79 3.07 -20.67
CA MET A 266 -8.87 4.05 -20.48
C MET A 266 -8.82 5.22 -21.47
N LYS A 267 -7.62 5.58 -21.94
CA LYS A 267 -7.42 6.65 -22.92
C LYS A 267 -7.46 6.16 -24.37
N GLY A 268 -7.66 4.86 -24.58
CA GLY A 268 -7.59 4.25 -25.91
C GLY A 268 -6.21 4.36 -26.56
N MET A 269 -5.14 4.47 -25.76
CA MET A 269 -3.76 4.62 -26.22
C MET A 269 -3.01 3.30 -26.05
N PRO A 270 -2.09 2.95 -26.98
CA PRO A 270 -1.12 1.89 -26.73
C PRO A 270 -0.32 2.18 -25.45
N VAL A 271 -0.06 1.13 -24.65
CA VAL A 271 0.60 1.24 -23.34
C VAL A 271 1.98 1.89 -23.44
N ASP A 272 2.79 1.44 -24.39
CA ASP A 272 4.11 2.00 -24.68
C ASP A 272 4.03 3.49 -25.01
N LYS A 273 3.11 3.90 -25.87
CA LYS A 273 2.90 5.31 -26.22
C LYS A 273 2.46 6.14 -25.02
N TYR A 274 1.60 5.58 -24.15
CA TYR A 274 1.19 6.28 -22.93
C TYR A 274 2.35 6.41 -21.94
N VAL A 275 3.11 5.35 -21.72
CA VAL A 275 4.29 5.35 -20.84
C VAL A 275 5.32 6.36 -21.36
N LEU A 276 5.65 6.32 -22.65
CA LEU A 276 6.56 7.29 -23.27
C LEU A 276 6.11 8.75 -23.09
N SER A 277 4.80 9.02 -23.07
CA SER A 277 4.27 10.34 -22.77
C SER A 277 4.50 10.82 -21.33
N LYS A 278 4.90 9.91 -20.43
CA LYS A 278 5.14 10.17 -19.01
C LYS A 278 6.62 10.13 -18.61
N VAL A 279 7.47 9.69 -19.51
CA VAL A 279 8.92 9.57 -19.29
C VAL A 279 9.62 10.72 -19.99
N ASP A 280 10.43 11.48 -19.26
CA ASP A 280 11.26 12.53 -19.84
C ASP A 280 12.46 11.90 -20.57
N ASP A 281 12.58 12.15 -21.87
CA ASP A 281 13.71 11.68 -22.70
C ASP A 281 15.07 12.21 -22.23
N ARG A 282 15.09 13.30 -21.45
CA ARG A 282 16.30 13.87 -20.83
C ARG A 282 16.69 13.15 -19.54
N THR A 283 15.86 12.21 -19.07
CA THR A 283 16.19 11.41 -17.88
C THR A 283 17.44 10.59 -18.20
N PRO A 284 18.52 10.70 -17.41
CA PRO A 284 19.74 9.91 -17.63
C PRO A 284 19.44 8.42 -17.64
N ASP A 285 20.18 7.66 -18.45
CA ASP A 285 20.12 6.20 -18.38
C ASP A 285 20.39 5.74 -16.96
N ILE A 286 19.44 5.00 -16.38
CA ILE A 286 19.59 4.44 -15.04
C ILE A 286 20.07 3.00 -15.22
N ASP A 287 21.16 2.66 -14.57
CA ASP A 287 21.55 1.26 -14.46
C ASP A 287 20.64 0.54 -13.47
N TRP A 288 19.45 0.20 -13.94
CA TRP A 288 18.41 -0.48 -13.17
C TRP A 288 18.85 -1.86 -12.63
N ARG A 289 19.91 -2.46 -13.19
CA ARG A 289 20.52 -3.71 -12.69
C ARG A 289 21.21 -3.54 -11.35
N LYS A 290 21.65 -2.30 -11.06
CA LYS A 290 22.29 -1.94 -9.79
C LYS A 290 21.31 -1.36 -8.80
N ASN A 291 20.04 -1.13 -9.20
CA ASN A 291 19.05 -0.59 -8.29
C ASN A 291 18.74 -1.62 -7.21
N ARG A 292 19.47 -1.57 -6.15
CA ARG A 292 19.31 -2.40 -4.95
C ARG A 292 18.38 -1.66 -3.99
N TYR A 293 17.36 -2.32 -3.61
CA TYR A 293 16.48 -1.82 -2.55
C TYR A 293 17.08 -1.94 -1.14
N GLU A 294 18.13 -2.73 -0.97
CA GLU A 294 18.98 -2.65 0.22
C GLU A 294 19.75 -1.36 0.14
N THR A 295 19.30 -0.43 0.85
CA THR A 295 19.61 0.94 0.68
C THR A 295 20.89 1.30 1.41
N GLU A 296 21.69 2.03 0.72
CA GLU A 296 22.69 2.90 1.32
C GLU A 296 22.09 3.76 2.46
N GLU A 297 20.77 4.01 2.44
CA GLU A 297 20.04 4.73 3.49
C GLU A 297 19.94 3.96 4.82
N LEU A 298 20.05 2.63 4.80
CA LEU A 298 20.13 1.79 6.01
C LEU A 298 21.55 1.55 6.49
N ARG A 299 22.55 1.93 5.70
CA ARG A 299 23.95 1.73 6.01
C ARG A 299 24.62 3.04 6.37
N LEU A 300 25.48 2.96 7.33
CA LEU A 300 26.37 4.05 7.69
C LEU A 300 27.67 3.90 6.90
N ALA A 301 28.23 5.02 6.43
CA ALA A 301 29.49 5.01 5.73
C ALA A 301 30.61 4.46 6.66
N GLU A 302 30.56 4.83 7.93
CA GLU A 302 31.46 4.37 8.95
C GLU A 302 30.82 4.47 10.34
N VAL A 303 31.01 3.43 11.17
CA VAL A 303 30.70 3.47 12.61
C VAL A 303 32.02 3.40 13.37
N PRO A 304 32.39 4.44 14.13
CA PRO A 304 33.72 4.55 14.73
C PRO A 304 34.06 3.48 15.77
N ALA A 305 33.06 3.02 16.51
CA ALA A 305 33.24 2.09 17.62
C ALA A 305 32.43 0.78 17.43
N ALA A 306 32.94 -0.31 18.00
CA ALA A 306 32.24 -1.59 18.08
C ALA A 306 31.10 -1.52 19.10
N GLY A 307 30.11 -2.41 18.93
CA GLY A 307 28.99 -2.58 19.84
C GLY A 307 27.73 -1.84 19.46
N LEU A 308 26.78 -1.80 20.39
CA LEU A 308 25.49 -1.16 20.24
C LEU A 308 25.54 0.28 20.73
N HIS A 309 25.13 1.20 19.88
CA HIS A 309 25.07 2.64 20.13
C HIS A 309 23.65 3.15 19.98
N GLY A 310 23.34 4.33 20.56
CA GLY A 310 22.03 4.94 20.38
C GLY A 310 21.86 6.27 21.10
N ARG A 311 20.87 7.05 20.65
CA ARG A 311 20.49 8.34 21.24
C ARG A 311 18.98 8.57 21.12
N ILE A 312 18.45 9.47 21.92
CA ILE A 312 17.12 10.06 21.64
C ILE A 312 17.24 10.97 20.42
N ALA A 313 16.33 10.83 19.51
CA ALA A 313 16.27 11.61 18.28
C ALA A 313 15.02 12.49 18.26
N ALA A 314 15.04 13.54 17.47
CA ALA A 314 13.85 14.30 17.14
C ALA A 314 12.86 13.41 16.36
N LEU A 315 11.58 13.78 16.37
CA LEU A 315 10.54 13.12 15.55
C LEU A 315 10.72 13.54 14.08
N GLU A 316 11.72 12.96 13.44
CA GLU A 316 12.10 13.22 12.05
C GLU A 316 12.37 11.91 11.30
N ARG A 317 12.48 11.97 9.98
CA ARG A 317 12.93 10.84 9.18
C ARG A 317 14.40 10.56 9.46
N ILE A 318 14.70 9.36 9.91
CA ILE A 318 16.09 8.94 10.17
C ILE A 318 16.65 8.27 8.91
N ASP A 319 17.80 8.76 8.48
CA ASP A 319 18.60 8.24 7.37
C ASP A 319 20.07 8.04 7.79
N GLY A 320 20.92 7.60 6.87
CA GLY A 320 22.33 7.37 7.17
C GLY A 320 23.13 8.62 7.54
N LYS A 321 22.59 9.82 7.33
CA LYS A 321 23.26 11.10 7.66
C LYS A 321 22.96 11.56 9.06
N ASN A 322 21.73 11.35 9.53
CA ASN A 322 21.30 11.82 10.86
C ASN A 322 21.15 10.70 11.91
N ALA A 323 21.37 9.43 11.54
CA ALA A 323 21.26 8.31 12.47
C ALA A 323 22.33 8.36 13.59
N PRO A 324 23.64 8.44 13.30
CA PRO A 324 24.65 8.64 14.33
C PRO A 324 24.56 10.04 14.92
N GLY A 325 25.03 10.22 16.11
CA GLY A 325 25.06 11.54 16.77
C GLY A 325 25.52 11.48 18.22
N ASP A 326 25.20 12.50 18.96
CA ASP A 326 25.61 12.68 20.36
C ASP A 326 24.93 11.64 21.27
N GLU A 327 25.67 10.62 21.67
CA GLU A 327 25.21 9.52 22.53
C GLU A 327 24.93 9.97 23.99
N SER A 328 25.32 11.18 24.38
CA SER A 328 24.93 11.74 25.68
C SER A 328 23.43 12.07 25.74
N LYS A 329 22.76 12.21 24.58
CA LYS A 329 21.34 12.49 24.48
C LYS A 329 20.50 11.21 24.67
N ARG A 330 20.44 10.73 25.91
CA ARG A 330 19.68 9.53 26.26
C ARG A 330 18.36 9.80 26.97
N LEU A 331 18.17 10.95 27.57
CA LEU A 331 16.98 11.32 28.29
C LEU A 331 15.88 11.76 27.30
N TRP A 332 14.74 11.08 27.30
CA TRP A 332 13.52 11.56 26.68
C TRP A 332 12.70 12.35 27.70
N LYS A 333 12.60 13.65 27.48
CA LYS A 333 11.80 14.55 28.31
C LYS A 333 10.63 15.09 27.50
N THR A 334 9.41 14.98 28.07
CA THR A 334 8.16 15.40 27.41
C THR A 334 7.11 15.77 28.44
N SER A 335 6.03 16.39 27.98
CA SER A 335 4.84 16.70 28.78
C SER A 335 3.57 16.23 28.03
N ALA A 336 2.51 15.99 28.80
CA ALA A 336 1.22 15.55 28.24
C ALA A 336 0.05 15.99 29.15
N TRP A 337 -1.11 16.17 28.57
CA TRP A 337 -2.37 16.14 29.31
C TRP A 337 -2.75 14.69 29.65
N ARG A 338 -3.65 14.53 30.61
CA ARG A 338 -4.31 13.25 30.85
C ARG A 338 -5.09 12.83 29.60
N ASN A 339 -5.18 11.52 29.34
CA ASN A 339 -5.83 10.93 28.18
C ASN A 339 -5.16 11.24 26.82
N GLU A 340 -4.00 11.89 26.82
CA GLU A 340 -3.19 12.18 25.64
C GLU A 340 -2.24 11.03 25.35
N ARG A 341 -1.86 10.84 24.08
CA ARG A 341 -0.74 9.99 23.66
C ARG A 341 0.42 10.90 23.28
N VAL A 342 1.58 10.67 23.84
CA VAL A 342 2.82 11.37 23.45
C VAL A 342 3.77 10.41 22.77
N ASN A 343 4.44 10.90 21.74
CA ASN A 343 5.37 10.15 20.94
C ASN A 343 6.80 10.68 21.09
N GLY A 344 7.77 9.76 20.96
CA GLY A 344 9.19 10.04 20.94
C GLY A 344 9.91 9.11 19.97
N GLN A 345 11.17 9.35 19.76
CA GLN A 345 12.00 8.51 18.90
C GLN A 345 13.39 8.33 19.48
N LEU A 346 13.91 7.11 19.42
CA LEU A 346 15.33 6.85 19.58
C LEU A 346 15.87 6.21 18.29
N VAL A 347 17.16 6.32 18.08
CA VAL A 347 17.85 5.66 16.99
C VAL A 347 19.00 4.82 17.55
N LEU A 348 19.07 3.58 17.06
CA LEU A 348 20.15 2.64 17.35
C LEU A 348 21.05 2.52 16.15
N TRP A 349 22.35 2.28 16.37
CA TRP A 349 23.28 1.92 15.31
C TRP A 349 24.35 0.97 15.84
N THR A 350 24.98 0.24 14.92
CA THR A 350 26.03 -0.72 15.26
C THR A 350 27.06 -0.84 14.15
N LYS A 351 28.33 -1.08 14.55
CA LYS A 351 29.39 -1.48 13.62
C LYS A 351 29.35 -2.97 13.35
N ASP A 352 29.05 -3.76 14.38
CA ASP A 352 29.07 -5.22 14.33
C ASP A 352 27.66 -5.78 14.20
N PRO A 353 27.47 -7.00 13.65
CA PRO A 353 26.16 -7.64 13.62
C PRO A 353 25.67 -7.92 15.05
N LEU A 354 24.40 -7.59 15.30
CA LEU A 354 23.72 -7.83 16.57
C LEU A 354 22.50 -8.70 16.36
N GLU A 355 22.33 -9.70 17.18
CA GLU A 355 21.17 -10.59 17.18
C GLU A 355 20.25 -10.30 18.36
N GLN A 356 18.94 -10.61 18.19
CA GLN A 356 17.94 -10.50 19.25
C GLN A 356 17.89 -9.12 19.92
N VAL A 357 18.04 -8.03 19.13
CA VAL A 357 17.86 -6.67 19.63
C VAL A 357 16.39 -6.49 20.02
N ARG A 358 16.15 -6.14 21.27
CA ARG A 358 14.80 -5.94 21.86
C ARG A 358 14.75 -4.62 22.60
N VAL A 359 13.59 -3.97 22.61
CA VAL A 359 13.32 -2.82 23.49
C VAL A 359 12.35 -3.27 24.59
N ARG A 360 12.78 -3.12 25.82
CA ARG A 360 11.96 -3.42 27.00
C ARG A 360 11.37 -2.13 27.54
N THR A 361 10.07 -2.16 27.80
CA THR A 361 9.34 -1.07 28.44
C THR A 361 9.02 -1.44 29.89
N ALA A 362 8.81 -0.43 30.71
CA ALA A 362 8.37 -0.59 32.09
C ALA A 362 7.36 0.50 32.44
N ALA A 363 6.66 0.32 33.53
CA ALA A 363 5.79 1.35 34.09
C ALA A 363 6.58 2.63 34.42
N LEU A 364 5.97 3.80 34.27
CA LEU A 364 6.55 5.08 34.68
C LEU A 364 6.02 5.41 36.08
N LYS A 365 6.92 5.69 37.00
CA LYS A 365 6.61 5.96 38.40
C LYS A 365 6.70 7.45 38.73
N GLY A 366 5.69 7.97 39.38
CA GLY A 366 5.64 9.32 39.95
C GLY A 366 5.27 9.27 41.44
N ASP A 367 5.45 10.39 42.13
CA ASP A 367 5.19 10.50 43.60
C ASP A 367 3.71 10.20 43.95
N ALA A 368 2.78 10.51 43.03
CA ALA A 368 1.34 10.36 43.25
C ALA A 368 0.70 9.16 42.49
N GLY A 369 1.48 8.31 41.86
CA GLY A 369 0.94 7.17 41.09
C GLY A 369 1.90 6.56 40.08
N GLU A 370 1.34 5.68 39.28
CA GLU A 370 2.07 4.94 38.24
C GLU A 370 1.31 4.98 36.92
N ILE A 371 2.01 5.21 35.82
CA ILE A 371 1.51 4.92 34.45
C ILE A 371 1.89 3.47 34.14
N PRO A 372 0.93 2.56 33.93
CA PRO A 372 1.21 1.14 33.84
C PRO A 372 2.04 0.80 32.60
N ALA A 373 2.83 -0.26 32.64
CA ALA A 373 3.67 -0.72 31.53
C ALA A 373 2.88 -0.96 30.23
N SER A 374 1.60 -1.35 30.34
CA SER A 374 0.70 -1.53 29.18
C SER A 374 0.38 -0.22 28.42
N ALA A 375 0.64 0.92 29.05
CA ALA A 375 0.48 2.25 28.44
C ALA A 375 1.79 2.79 27.85
N VAL A 376 2.90 2.06 27.97
CA VAL A 376 4.24 2.41 27.51
C VAL A 376 4.64 1.45 26.41
N ASP A 377 4.85 1.97 25.20
CA ASP A 377 5.10 1.16 24.02
C ASP A 377 6.39 1.59 23.29
N ALA A 378 7.06 0.62 22.65
CA ALA A 378 8.24 0.86 21.83
C ALA A 378 8.24 -0.09 20.64
N ARG A 379 8.22 0.46 19.43
CA ARG A 379 8.14 -0.28 18.19
C ARG A 379 9.29 0.05 17.25
N PHE A 380 9.92 -0.97 16.68
CA PHE A 380 10.91 -0.76 15.64
C PHE A 380 10.28 -0.10 14.41
N VAL A 381 10.95 0.91 13.87
CA VAL A 381 10.51 1.51 12.61
C VAL A 381 11.06 0.66 11.47
N ARG A 382 10.17 -0.01 10.75
CA ARG A 382 10.50 -0.81 9.59
C ARG A 382 10.49 0.05 8.34
N TYR A 383 11.39 -0.27 7.42
CA TYR A 383 11.54 0.43 6.15
C TYR A 383 10.68 -0.18 5.06
N VAL A 384 10.17 0.68 4.19
CA VAL A 384 9.34 0.32 3.05
C VAL A 384 9.85 1.05 1.81
N SER A 385 9.77 0.38 0.64
CA SER A 385 10.08 1.04 -0.63
C SER A 385 9.03 2.11 -0.92
N ALA A 386 9.50 3.29 -1.31
CA ALA A 386 8.69 4.43 -1.71
C ALA A 386 9.16 4.93 -3.07
N SER A 387 8.49 4.48 -4.13
CA SER A 387 8.71 4.95 -5.50
C SER A 387 7.56 5.84 -5.92
N TYR A 388 7.78 6.76 -6.85
CA TYR A 388 6.70 7.49 -7.49
C TYR A 388 7.08 8.00 -8.87
N LEU A 389 6.08 8.06 -9.74
CA LEU A 389 6.12 8.76 -11.01
C LEU A 389 5.26 10.00 -10.89
N HIS A 390 5.86 11.17 -10.88
CA HIS A 390 5.12 12.40 -10.70
C HIS A 390 4.52 12.93 -12.00
N TRP A 391 3.42 13.68 -11.88
CA TRP A 391 2.68 14.28 -12.99
C TRP A 391 3.46 15.34 -13.76
N ALA A 392 4.40 16.01 -13.11
CA ALA A 392 5.12 17.12 -13.66
C ALA A 392 6.56 17.14 -13.14
N ASN A 393 7.52 16.97 -14.04
CA ASN A 393 8.92 17.38 -13.91
C ASN A 393 9.80 16.77 -12.81
N ASP A 394 9.29 15.96 -11.90
CA ASP A 394 10.12 15.28 -10.92
C ASP A 394 10.73 14.01 -11.53
N LYS A 395 12.02 13.82 -11.27
CA LYS A 395 12.69 12.58 -11.65
C LYS A 395 12.10 11.45 -10.80
N PRO A 396 11.71 10.33 -11.43
CA PRO A 396 11.27 9.16 -10.68
C PRO A 396 12.32 8.78 -9.65
N ARG A 397 11.89 8.56 -8.41
CA ARG A 397 12.78 8.20 -7.30
C ARG A 397 12.26 6.95 -6.63
N THR A 398 13.15 6.03 -6.36
CA THR A 398 12.90 4.94 -5.43
C THR A 398 13.74 5.19 -4.19
N ARG A 399 13.08 5.25 -3.05
CA ARG A 399 13.71 5.40 -1.74
C ARG A 399 13.22 4.31 -0.80
N TYR A 400 13.99 4.08 0.22
CA TYR A 400 13.61 3.21 1.32
C TYR A 400 13.38 4.08 2.55
N MET A 401 12.16 4.17 3.00
CA MET A 401 11.75 5.09 4.04
C MET A 401 11.29 4.34 5.29
N GLY A 402 11.74 4.76 6.45
CA GLY A 402 11.20 4.29 7.72
C GLY A 402 9.79 4.83 7.92
N ASP A 403 8.77 3.95 7.95
CA ASP A 403 7.38 4.38 8.09
C ASP A 403 6.53 3.43 8.94
N ILE A 404 6.75 2.12 8.85
CA ILE A 404 5.95 1.11 9.54
C ILE A 404 6.39 0.99 10.99
N LEU A 405 5.47 1.10 11.93
CA LEU A 405 5.72 0.77 13.33
C LEU A 405 5.45 -0.73 13.51
N ASP A 406 6.54 -1.51 13.58
CA ASP A 406 6.49 -2.98 13.52
C ASP A 406 6.20 -3.59 14.89
N ASP A 407 5.41 -4.67 14.91
CA ASP A 407 5.08 -5.45 16.10
C ASP A 407 6.16 -6.47 16.47
N ALA A 408 7.28 -6.50 15.76
CA ALA A 408 8.36 -7.45 16.03
C ALA A 408 8.96 -7.24 17.42
N GLU A 409 8.92 -8.27 18.26
CA GLU A 409 9.51 -8.24 19.61
C GLU A 409 11.03 -8.12 19.59
N SER A 410 11.66 -8.57 18.51
CA SER A 410 13.12 -8.46 18.31
C SER A 410 13.48 -8.44 16.84
N LEU A 411 14.65 -7.90 16.56
CA LEU A 411 15.24 -7.95 15.21
C LEU A 411 16.75 -8.18 15.29
N SER A 412 17.36 -8.53 14.15
CA SER A 412 18.81 -8.53 13.98
C SER A 412 19.25 -7.27 13.23
N MET A 413 20.38 -6.72 13.63
CA MET A 413 21.01 -5.59 12.94
C MET A 413 22.30 -6.08 12.28
N SER A 414 22.48 -5.76 11.00
CA SER A 414 23.70 -6.09 10.26
C SER A 414 24.83 -5.09 10.52
N THR A 415 26.03 -5.42 10.05
CA THR A 415 27.22 -4.55 10.12
C THR A 415 26.95 -3.16 9.53
N ASN A 416 27.35 -2.11 10.23
CA ASN A 416 27.21 -0.70 9.84
C ASN A 416 25.77 -0.31 9.48
N THR A 417 24.81 -0.71 10.30
CA THR A 417 23.38 -0.37 10.11
C THR A 417 22.84 0.44 11.27
N PHE A 418 21.72 1.08 11.04
CA PHE A 418 20.96 1.80 12.06
C PHE A 418 19.49 1.38 12.05
N ARG A 419 18.80 1.62 13.18
CA ARG A 419 17.38 1.31 13.34
C ARG A 419 16.69 2.35 14.23
N PRO A 420 15.72 3.11 13.70
CA PRO A 420 14.87 3.94 14.55
C PRO A 420 13.90 3.07 15.34
N VAL A 421 13.58 3.54 16.54
CA VAL A 421 12.55 2.97 17.40
C VAL A 421 11.59 4.09 17.80
N TRP A 422 10.31 3.86 17.57
CA TRP A 422 9.22 4.73 17.97
C TRP A 422 8.83 4.46 19.40
N LEU A 423 8.72 5.49 20.21
CA LEU A 423 8.32 5.43 21.59
C LEU A 423 6.94 6.07 21.73
N SER A 424 6.06 5.49 22.53
CA SER A 424 4.75 6.07 22.81
C SER A 424 4.37 5.86 24.28
N VAL A 425 3.74 6.87 24.87
CA VAL A 425 3.09 6.75 26.17
C VAL A 425 1.67 7.27 26.09
N LYS A 426 0.68 6.42 26.37
CA LYS A 426 -0.73 6.81 26.50
C LYS A 426 -1.01 7.15 27.97
N VAL A 427 -1.12 8.43 28.29
CA VAL A 427 -1.39 8.89 29.66
C VAL A 427 -2.82 8.52 30.07
N PRO A 428 -3.05 7.78 31.14
CA PRO A 428 -4.40 7.48 31.64
C PRO A 428 -5.20 8.75 31.95
N ALA A 429 -6.51 8.69 31.73
CA ALA A 429 -7.42 9.82 32.01
C ALA A 429 -7.49 10.19 33.49
N ASP A 430 -7.19 9.25 34.37
CA ASP A 430 -7.17 9.35 35.81
C ASP A 430 -5.76 9.52 36.43
N ALA A 431 -4.72 9.63 35.57
CA ALA A 431 -3.35 9.84 36.06
C ALA A 431 -3.26 11.10 36.93
N ALA A 432 -2.56 11.02 38.07
CA ALA A 432 -2.27 12.19 38.85
C ALA A 432 -1.34 13.15 38.09
N SER A 433 -1.49 14.46 38.27
CA SER A 433 -0.52 15.42 37.72
C SER A 433 0.82 15.34 38.45
N GLY A 434 1.91 15.54 37.72
CA GLY A 434 3.26 15.48 38.26
C GLY A 434 4.23 14.81 37.32
N ILE A 435 5.45 14.58 37.81
CA ILE A 435 6.54 14.01 37.01
C ILE A 435 6.58 12.50 37.20
N TYR A 436 6.55 11.78 36.10
CA TYR A 436 6.70 10.33 36.03
C TYR A 436 8.04 9.96 35.39
N ARG A 437 8.75 9.01 35.97
CA ARG A 437 10.06 8.56 35.51
C ARG A 437 10.07 7.06 35.23
N GLY A 438 10.84 6.66 34.22
CA GLY A 438 11.06 5.27 33.84
C GLY A 438 12.22 5.15 32.87
N CYS A 439 12.26 4.04 32.16
CA CYS A 439 13.33 3.74 31.22
C CYS A 439 12.88 2.80 30.11
N PHE A 440 13.32 3.08 28.90
CA PHE A 440 13.34 2.13 27.80
C PHE A 440 14.71 1.46 27.76
N SER A 441 14.77 0.15 27.89
CA SER A 441 16.03 -0.61 27.91
C SER A 441 16.18 -1.41 26.62
N VAL A 442 17.16 -1.08 25.80
CA VAL A 442 17.52 -1.86 24.61
C VAL A 442 18.53 -2.92 25.01
N VAL A 443 18.26 -4.18 24.67
CA VAL A 443 19.13 -5.31 24.93
C VAL A 443 19.36 -6.11 23.67
N ALA A 444 20.53 -6.72 23.51
CA ALA A 444 20.86 -7.61 22.40
C ALA A 444 21.49 -8.92 22.93
N ALA A 445 21.55 -9.95 22.12
CA ALA A 445 22.33 -11.13 22.41
C ALA A 445 23.80 -10.75 22.69
N GLY A 446 24.46 -11.55 23.53
CA GLY A 446 25.83 -11.21 23.99
C GLY A 446 25.91 -10.17 25.11
N GLY A 447 24.77 -9.70 25.63
CA GLY A 447 24.72 -8.84 26.83
C GLY A 447 24.84 -7.36 26.56
N ALA A 448 24.88 -6.90 25.31
CA ALA A 448 24.85 -5.47 25.01
C ALA A 448 23.55 -4.84 25.54
N LYS A 449 23.71 -3.71 26.25
CA LYS A 449 22.57 -3.00 26.86
C LYS A 449 22.74 -1.48 26.74
N LEU A 450 21.66 -0.79 26.40
CA LEU A 450 21.53 0.68 26.45
C LEU A 450 20.25 1.06 27.17
N ASP A 451 20.34 2.01 28.07
CA ASP A 451 19.19 2.55 28.78
C ASP A 451 18.90 3.99 28.32
N PHE A 452 17.61 4.27 28.10
CA PHE A 452 17.07 5.56 27.72
C PHE A 452 16.06 6.01 28.75
N PRO A 453 16.48 6.79 29.77
CA PRO A 453 15.58 7.34 30.77
C PRO A 453 14.46 8.18 30.12
N VAL A 454 13.29 8.15 30.75
CA VAL A 454 12.16 9.02 30.38
C VAL A 454 11.72 9.83 31.58
N GLU A 455 11.43 11.11 31.35
CA GLU A 455 10.78 12.03 32.28
C GLU A 455 9.56 12.63 31.59
N LEU A 456 8.37 12.23 32.04
CA LEU A 456 7.08 12.69 31.52
C LEU A 456 6.39 13.54 32.57
N GLU A 457 6.09 14.78 32.25
CA GLU A 457 5.27 15.65 33.09
C GLU A 457 3.79 15.53 32.70
N VAL A 458 2.95 15.01 33.59
CA VAL A 458 1.50 15.00 33.40
C VAL A 458 0.91 16.30 33.90
N ILE A 459 0.43 17.12 32.99
CA ILE A 459 -0.21 18.41 33.25
C ILE A 459 -1.62 18.17 33.81
N ALA A 460 -2.06 19.04 34.78
CA ALA A 460 -3.35 18.92 35.47
C ALA A 460 -4.56 19.29 34.54
N ARG A 461 -4.56 18.77 33.30
CA ARG A 461 -5.61 18.94 32.30
C ARG A 461 -5.94 17.60 31.69
N THR A 462 -7.17 17.46 31.17
CA THR A 462 -7.61 16.22 30.55
C THR A 462 -8.07 16.50 29.10
N LEU A 463 -7.46 15.78 28.15
CA LEU A 463 -7.98 15.75 26.78
C LEU A 463 -9.27 14.90 26.79
N PRO A 464 -10.38 15.40 26.24
CA PRO A 464 -11.61 14.60 26.13
C PRO A 464 -11.39 13.28 25.37
N ALA A 465 -12.28 12.33 25.55
CA ALA A 465 -12.28 11.13 24.73
C ALA A 465 -12.48 11.48 23.25
N ALA A 466 -11.84 10.74 22.33
CA ALA A 466 -11.82 11.06 20.89
C ALA A 466 -13.22 11.22 20.27
N LYS A 467 -14.21 10.44 20.74
CA LYS A 467 -15.63 10.58 20.35
C LYS A 467 -16.19 11.98 20.62
N ASP A 468 -15.69 12.67 21.64
CA ASP A 468 -16.16 13.98 22.11
C ASP A 468 -15.35 15.15 21.52
N TRP A 469 -14.27 14.87 20.76
CA TRP A 469 -13.51 15.90 20.06
C TRP A 469 -14.38 16.64 19.06
N LYS A 470 -14.12 17.93 18.90
CA LYS A 470 -14.79 18.76 17.89
C LYS A 470 -14.06 18.76 16.56
N PHE A 471 -12.81 18.35 16.52
CA PHE A 471 -12.08 18.16 15.28
C PHE A 471 -12.82 17.16 14.39
N PHE A 472 -13.16 17.59 13.18
CA PHE A 472 -13.86 16.75 12.21
C PHE A 472 -12.83 16.00 11.35
N LEU A 473 -12.52 14.78 11.74
CA LEU A 473 -11.69 13.89 10.92
C LEU A 473 -12.55 13.10 9.95
N ASP A 474 -12.20 13.14 8.67
CA ASP A 474 -12.83 12.35 7.61
C ASP A 474 -11.77 11.62 6.78
N LEU A 475 -11.43 10.41 7.18
CA LEU A 475 -10.58 9.52 6.39
C LEU A 475 -11.46 8.46 5.74
N TRP A 476 -11.46 8.41 4.40
CA TRP A 476 -12.30 7.45 3.68
C TRP A 476 -11.86 6.01 3.93
N GLN A 477 -12.81 5.17 4.33
CA GLN A 477 -12.58 3.77 4.58
C GLN A 477 -12.68 2.98 3.28
N HIS A 478 -11.83 1.95 3.13
CA HIS A 478 -11.84 1.07 1.95
C HIS A 478 -11.99 -0.40 2.33
N PRO A 479 -13.22 -0.90 2.59
CA PRO A 479 -13.43 -2.28 3.04
C PRO A 479 -12.91 -3.33 2.06
N TRP A 480 -13.04 -3.12 0.74
CA TRP A 480 -12.60 -4.10 -0.26
C TRP A 480 -11.09 -4.32 -0.26
N ALA A 481 -10.29 -3.31 0.05
CA ALA A 481 -8.85 -3.46 0.21
C ALA A 481 -8.50 -4.40 1.38
N VAL A 482 -9.24 -4.35 2.48
CA VAL A 482 -9.09 -5.26 3.61
C VAL A 482 -9.44 -6.69 3.22
N ALA A 483 -10.56 -6.90 2.52
CA ALA A 483 -10.97 -8.22 2.06
C ALA A 483 -9.93 -8.84 1.11
N ARG A 484 -9.49 -8.10 0.11
CA ARG A 484 -8.50 -8.58 -0.86
C ARG A 484 -7.17 -8.90 -0.20
N TYR A 485 -6.67 -8.00 0.66
CA TYR A 485 -5.37 -8.21 1.31
C TYR A 485 -5.33 -9.50 2.13
N HIS A 486 -6.41 -9.78 2.85
CA HIS A 486 -6.52 -10.96 3.70
C HIS A 486 -7.11 -12.19 2.98
N GLY A 487 -7.49 -12.09 1.71
CA GLY A 487 -8.04 -13.20 0.94
C GLY A 487 -9.39 -13.70 1.47
N VAL A 488 -10.22 -12.84 2.03
CA VAL A 488 -11.54 -13.19 2.58
C VAL A 488 -12.67 -12.65 1.71
N LYS A 489 -13.83 -13.29 1.78
CA LYS A 489 -15.04 -12.81 1.08
C LYS A 489 -15.46 -11.45 1.64
N PRO A 490 -15.65 -10.42 0.79
CA PRO A 490 -16.13 -9.12 1.23
C PRO A 490 -17.42 -9.24 2.05
N PHE A 491 -17.47 -8.52 3.16
CA PHE A 491 -18.59 -8.47 4.12
C PHE A 491 -19.01 -9.81 4.72
N SER A 492 -18.10 -10.80 4.73
CA SER A 492 -18.26 -12.00 5.54
C SER A 492 -17.99 -11.69 7.01
N LYS A 493 -18.33 -12.64 7.90
CA LYS A 493 -18.04 -12.52 9.33
C LYS A 493 -16.54 -12.33 9.60
N GLU A 494 -15.69 -13.04 8.86
CA GLU A 494 -14.23 -12.94 8.94
C GLU A 494 -13.76 -11.57 8.50
N HIS A 495 -14.37 -11.02 7.43
CA HIS A 495 -14.03 -9.68 6.95
C HIS A 495 -14.37 -8.60 7.97
N TYR A 496 -15.57 -8.65 8.57
CA TYR A 496 -15.94 -7.73 9.66
C TYR A 496 -14.99 -7.84 10.86
N ALA A 497 -14.54 -9.05 11.22
CA ALA A 497 -13.59 -9.25 12.30
C ALA A 497 -12.21 -8.60 12.00
N LEU A 498 -11.77 -8.62 10.74
CA LEU A 498 -10.53 -7.98 10.30
C LEU A 498 -10.63 -6.45 10.21
N MET A 499 -11.79 -5.94 9.81
CA MET A 499 -12.03 -4.49 9.77
C MET A 499 -12.18 -3.86 11.15
N LYS A 500 -12.78 -4.57 12.09
CA LYS A 500 -13.13 -4.06 13.42
C LYS A 500 -11.98 -3.31 14.11
N PRO A 501 -10.80 -3.91 14.32
CA PRO A 501 -9.73 -3.21 15.01
C PRO A 501 -9.18 -2.01 14.25
N LEU A 502 -9.24 -2.01 12.91
CA LEU A 502 -8.84 -0.87 12.08
C LEU A 502 -9.81 0.31 12.22
N TRP A 503 -11.13 0.04 12.26
CA TRP A 503 -12.15 1.07 12.45
C TRP A 503 -12.18 1.59 13.89
N GLU A 504 -11.93 0.73 14.88
CA GLU A 504 -11.77 1.15 16.27
C GLU A 504 -10.55 2.06 16.47
N GLU A 505 -9.41 1.77 15.82
CA GLU A 505 -8.23 2.66 15.85
C GLU A 505 -8.54 4.02 15.18
N LEU A 506 -9.28 3.99 14.07
CA LEU A 506 -9.71 5.21 13.40
C LEU A 506 -10.69 6.04 14.28
N ALA A 507 -11.59 5.38 15.00
CA ALA A 507 -12.50 6.03 15.95
C ALA A 507 -11.74 6.68 17.11
N GLN A 508 -10.65 6.07 17.59
CA GLN A 508 -9.77 6.63 18.62
C GLN A 508 -8.97 7.86 18.15
N ALA A 509 -8.96 8.13 16.85
CA ALA A 509 -8.41 9.37 16.29
C ALA A 509 -9.49 10.44 16.04
N GLY A 510 -10.76 10.18 16.41
CA GLY A 510 -11.84 11.13 16.29
C GLY A 510 -12.57 11.17 14.96
N GLN A 511 -12.58 10.05 14.19
CA GLN A 511 -13.32 9.95 12.93
C GLN A 511 -14.79 10.32 13.08
N LYS A 512 -15.29 11.24 12.21
CA LYS A 512 -16.65 11.76 12.28
C LYS A 512 -17.54 11.35 11.10
N ALA A 513 -16.98 10.71 10.08
CA ALA A 513 -17.70 10.30 8.89
C ALA A 513 -17.56 8.79 8.62
N ILE A 514 -18.64 8.16 8.18
CA ILE A 514 -18.68 6.81 7.64
C ILE A 514 -18.72 6.92 6.13
N THR A 515 -17.74 6.37 5.43
CA THR A 515 -17.69 6.35 3.97
C THR A 515 -18.50 5.17 3.43
N THR A 516 -19.54 5.43 2.65
CA THR A 516 -20.32 4.41 1.94
C THR A 516 -20.38 4.72 0.45
N THR A 517 -20.71 3.73 -0.36
CA THR A 517 -20.86 3.88 -1.80
C THR A 517 -22.25 3.47 -2.26
N ILE A 518 -22.88 4.32 -3.06
CA ILE A 518 -24.22 4.09 -3.63
C ILE A 518 -24.15 3.73 -5.12
N THR A 519 -22.94 3.57 -5.66
CA THR A 519 -22.67 3.13 -7.02
C THR A 519 -21.31 2.44 -7.08
N ASP A 520 -21.11 1.62 -8.11
CA ASP A 520 -19.80 1.03 -8.39
C ASP A 520 -18.83 2.06 -8.97
N LEU A 521 -17.54 1.92 -8.63
CA LEU A 521 -16.44 2.70 -9.20
C LEU A 521 -16.67 4.23 -9.14
N PRO A 522 -17.05 4.81 -7.99
CA PRO A 522 -17.32 6.23 -7.89
C PRO A 522 -16.15 7.10 -8.37
N TRP A 523 -14.92 6.65 -8.18
CA TRP A 523 -13.68 7.29 -8.58
C TRP A 523 -12.94 6.55 -9.71
N ASN A 524 -13.67 5.76 -10.54
CA ASN A 524 -13.05 4.88 -11.54
C ASN A 524 -11.99 3.96 -10.92
N HIS A 525 -10.85 3.85 -11.60
CA HIS A 525 -9.74 2.99 -11.22
C HIS A 525 -8.60 3.78 -10.52
N GLN A 526 -8.92 4.75 -9.69
CA GLN A 526 -7.92 5.49 -8.91
C GLN A 526 -7.40 4.68 -7.72
N ASN A 527 -8.10 3.63 -7.33
CA ASN A 527 -7.75 2.74 -6.23
C ASN A 527 -7.20 1.41 -6.77
N PHE A 528 -6.43 0.70 -5.95
CA PHE A 528 -5.97 -0.63 -6.30
C PHE A 528 -7.16 -1.60 -6.40
N ASP A 529 -8.01 -1.60 -5.39
CA ASP A 529 -9.27 -2.37 -5.38
C ASP A 529 -10.42 -1.48 -5.82
N ALA A 530 -11.38 -2.07 -6.54
CA ALA A 530 -12.60 -1.37 -6.90
C ALA A 530 -13.46 -1.11 -5.67
N TYR A 531 -14.05 0.08 -5.59
CA TYR A 531 -15.20 0.30 -4.72
C TYR A 531 -16.46 -0.21 -5.42
N HIS A 532 -17.18 -1.11 -4.79
CA HIS A 532 -18.47 -1.57 -5.26
C HIS A 532 -19.61 -0.82 -4.57
N SER A 533 -20.78 -0.84 -5.19
CA SER A 533 -21.96 -0.28 -4.56
C SER A 533 -22.36 -1.09 -3.33
N MET A 534 -22.68 -0.41 -2.23
CA MET A 534 -23.32 -1.04 -1.06
C MET A 534 -24.86 -1.07 -1.19
N VAL A 535 -25.40 -0.46 -2.27
CA VAL A 535 -26.80 -0.53 -2.64
C VAL A 535 -26.92 -1.28 -3.96
N ARG A 536 -27.71 -2.35 -4.00
CA ARG A 536 -27.99 -3.04 -5.25
C ARG A 536 -29.09 -2.31 -6.01
N HIS A 537 -28.83 -1.93 -7.24
CA HIS A 537 -29.80 -1.39 -8.17
C HIS A 537 -30.27 -2.53 -9.10
N ILE A 538 -31.48 -2.97 -8.95
CA ILE A 538 -32.04 -4.14 -9.67
C ILE A 538 -33.14 -3.65 -10.59
N LYS A 539 -32.95 -3.79 -11.91
CA LYS A 539 -33.91 -3.36 -12.92
C LYS A 539 -34.91 -4.49 -13.22
N ARG A 540 -36.19 -4.19 -13.11
CA ARG A 540 -37.29 -5.11 -13.41
C ARG A 540 -37.62 -5.14 -14.90
N ALA A 541 -38.39 -6.16 -15.33
CA ALA A 541 -38.86 -6.29 -16.69
C ALA A 541 -39.69 -5.09 -17.19
N ASP A 542 -40.41 -4.42 -16.30
CA ASP A 542 -41.20 -3.21 -16.61
C ASP A 542 -40.34 -1.92 -16.72
N GLY A 543 -39.01 -2.05 -16.59
CA GLY A 543 -38.04 -0.94 -16.64
C GLY A 543 -37.89 -0.16 -15.33
N THR A 544 -38.67 -0.44 -14.30
CA THR A 544 -38.51 0.17 -12.97
C THR A 544 -37.35 -0.45 -12.22
N PHE A 545 -36.89 0.22 -11.16
CA PHE A 545 -35.81 -0.27 -10.33
C PHE A 545 -36.31 -0.64 -8.93
N ARG A 546 -35.82 -1.77 -8.41
CA ARG A 546 -35.84 -2.10 -6.99
C ARG A 546 -34.45 -1.83 -6.42
N ARG A 547 -34.38 -1.27 -5.22
CA ARG A 547 -33.13 -1.04 -4.50
C ARG A 547 -33.08 -1.94 -3.28
N ASP A 548 -31.93 -2.54 -3.05
CA ASP A 548 -31.67 -3.35 -1.87
C ASP A 548 -30.57 -2.65 -1.05
N PHE A 549 -30.96 -2.19 0.13
CA PHE A 549 -30.10 -1.42 1.05
C PHE A 549 -29.46 -2.31 2.14
N THR A 550 -29.67 -3.62 2.11
CA THR A 550 -29.25 -4.54 3.18
C THR A 550 -27.78 -4.41 3.54
N LEU A 551 -26.90 -4.43 2.53
CA LEU A 551 -25.46 -4.31 2.77
C LEU A 551 -25.09 -2.93 3.29
N TRP A 552 -25.74 -1.86 2.80
CA TRP A 552 -25.52 -0.51 3.28
C TRP A 552 -25.86 -0.38 4.77
N ASP A 553 -27.00 -0.93 5.17
CA ASP A 553 -27.45 -0.95 6.55
C ASP A 553 -26.50 -1.70 7.46
N GLU A 554 -26.13 -2.94 7.08
CA GLU A 554 -25.22 -3.79 7.84
C GLU A 554 -23.83 -3.13 8.04
N TYR A 555 -23.32 -2.48 6.99
CA TYR A 555 -22.02 -1.81 7.06
C TYR A 555 -22.08 -0.56 7.94
N VAL A 556 -23.11 0.26 7.83
CA VAL A 556 -23.30 1.45 8.67
C VAL A 556 -23.45 1.04 10.14
N ASP A 557 -24.28 0.04 10.44
CA ASP A 557 -24.44 -0.50 11.80
C ASP A 557 -23.11 -0.99 12.40
N PHE A 558 -22.31 -1.65 11.57
CA PHE A 558 -20.99 -2.12 11.97
C PHE A 558 -20.05 -0.95 12.27
N CYS A 559 -20.00 0.06 11.40
CA CYS A 559 -19.16 1.25 11.59
C CYS A 559 -19.55 2.01 12.87
N GLU A 560 -20.85 2.19 13.12
CA GLU A 560 -21.34 2.82 14.34
C GLU A 560 -20.95 2.04 15.60
N LYS A 561 -21.00 0.70 15.55
CA LYS A 561 -20.53 -0.16 16.65
C LYS A 561 -19.02 -0.06 16.89
N CYS A 562 -18.24 0.24 15.86
CA CYS A 562 -16.81 0.54 15.99
C CYS A 562 -16.53 1.95 16.52
N GLY A 563 -17.55 2.81 16.63
CA GLY A 563 -17.42 4.19 17.13
C GLY A 563 -17.22 5.24 16.05
N LEU A 564 -17.43 4.93 14.77
CA LEU A 564 -17.36 5.91 13.69
C LEU A 564 -18.69 6.69 13.55
N GLY A 565 -18.61 7.85 12.94
CA GLY A 565 -19.76 8.73 12.75
C GLY A 565 -19.67 9.98 13.63
N PRO A 566 -20.71 10.83 13.67
CA PRO A 566 -22.11 10.54 13.33
C PRO A 566 -22.53 10.74 11.88
N GLN A 567 -21.70 11.37 11.00
CA GLN A 567 -22.10 11.61 9.60
C GLN A 567 -21.92 10.33 8.77
N ILE A 568 -22.80 10.13 7.80
CA ILE A 568 -22.76 9.01 6.86
C ILE A 568 -22.68 9.60 5.45
N HIS A 569 -21.54 9.45 4.79
CA HIS A 569 -21.26 10.01 3.47
C HIS A 569 -21.49 8.95 2.40
N CYS A 570 -22.38 9.22 1.45
CA CYS A 570 -22.81 8.29 0.41
C CYS A 570 -22.26 8.73 -0.96
N TYR A 571 -21.17 8.14 -1.40
CA TYR A 571 -20.51 8.41 -2.68
C TYR A 571 -21.10 7.56 -3.78
N THR A 572 -21.42 8.01 -4.96
CA THR A 572 -21.72 9.36 -5.42
C THR A 572 -22.68 9.27 -6.61
N MET A 573 -23.51 10.27 -6.80
CA MET A 573 -24.38 10.35 -7.98
C MET A 573 -23.65 10.88 -9.23
N ALA A 574 -22.48 11.50 -9.05
CA ALA A 574 -21.66 12.06 -10.11
C ALA A 574 -20.31 11.34 -10.19
N THR A 575 -20.29 10.12 -10.73
CA THR A 575 -19.09 9.29 -10.84
C THR A 575 -18.04 9.90 -11.78
N TRP A 576 -16.77 9.55 -11.61
CA TRP A 576 -15.66 10.05 -12.45
C TRP A 576 -15.76 9.66 -13.93
N GLY A 577 -16.53 8.63 -14.28
CA GLY A 577 -16.80 8.25 -15.66
C GLY A 577 -18.23 8.48 -16.09
N HIS A 578 -19.07 9.02 -15.21
CA HIS A 578 -20.53 9.10 -15.35
C HIS A 578 -21.21 7.75 -15.57
N VAL A 579 -20.52 6.65 -15.24
CA VAL A 579 -21.05 5.29 -15.45
C VAL A 579 -21.75 4.84 -14.18
N VAL A 580 -22.96 4.31 -14.37
CA VAL A 580 -23.75 3.67 -13.33
C VAL A 580 -24.01 2.22 -13.74
N TYR A 581 -24.01 1.32 -12.78
CA TYR A 581 -24.20 -0.11 -12.96
C TYR A 581 -25.48 -0.56 -12.30
N TRP A 582 -26.12 -1.59 -12.86
CA TRP A 582 -27.28 -2.27 -12.27
C TRP A 582 -27.34 -3.72 -12.68
N GLU A 583 -28.13 -4.50 -11.95
CA GLU A 583 -28.41 -5.90 -12.23
C GLU A 583 -29.78 -6.02 -12.91
N GLU A 584 -29.88 -6.79 -13.99
CA GLU A 584 -31.17 -7.14 -14.58
C GLU A 584 -31.83 -8.27 -13.77
N GLU A 585 -33.06 -8.06 -13.27
CA GLU A 585 -33.74 -8.99 -12.34
C GLU A 585 -33.94 -10.39 -12.95
N GLU A 586 -34.24 -10.48 -14.23
CA GLU A 586 -34.53 -11.76 -14.89
C GLU A 586 -33.28 -12.59 -15.18
N SER A 587 -32.18 -11.97 -15.59
CA SER A 587 -30.97 -12.67 -16.03
C SER A 587 -29.85 -12.67 -15.00
N GLY A 588 -29.88 -11.75 -14.04
CA GLY A 588 -28.75 -11.48 -13.14
C GLY A 588 -27.56 -10.78 -13.80
N ASP A 589 -27.68 -10.40 -15.05
CA ASP A 589 -26.61 -9.72 -15.79
C ASP A 589 -26.35 -8.32 -15.26
N ILE A 590 -25.09 -7.95 -15.13
CA ILE A 590 -24.71 -6.56 -14.81
C ILE A 590 -24.70 -5.72 -16.08
N ARG A 591 -25.51 -4.68 -16.10
CA ARG A 591 -25.58 -3.67 -17.14
C ARG A 591 -25.01 -2.34 -16.65
N LYS A 592 -24.66 -1.48 -17.60
CA LYS A 592 -24.18 -0.13 -17.29
C LYS A 592 -24.62 0.88 -18.34
N ALA A 593 -24.77 2.13 -17.93
CA ALA A 593 -24.98 3.26 -18.82
C ALA A 593 -24.16 4.47 -18.37
N LYS A 594 -23.90 5.37 -19.31
CA LYS A 594 -23.33 6.67 -19.01
C LYS A 594 -24.47 7.64 -18.69
N LEU A 595 -24.52 8.12 -17.45
CA LEU A 595 -25.55 9.04 -16.94
C LEU A 595 -24.89 10.36 -16.54
N VAL A 596 -24.90 11.33 -17.43
CA VAL A 596 -24.25 12.63 -17.19
C VAL A 596 -25.14 13.50 -16.32
N PRO A 597 -24.65 14.06 -15.20
CA PRO A 597 -25.43 14.96 -14.36
C PRO A 597 -26.10 16.10 -15.17
N GLY A 598 -27.40 16.32 -14.89
CA GLY A 598 -28.19 17.33 -15.59
C GLY A 598 -28.94 16.82 -16.82
N THR A 599 -28.73 15.54 -17.23
CA THR A 599 -29.53 14.93 -18.32
C THR A 599 -30.79 14.26 -17.78
N PRO A 600 -31.85 14.12 -18.63
CA PRO A 600 -33.07 13.42 -18.24
C PRO A 600 -32.84 11.97 -17.77
N GLU A 601 -31.88 11.28 -18.37
CA GLU A 601 -31.52 9.90 -18.02
C GLU A 601 -30.92 9.82 -16.61
N HIS A 602 -30.07 10.79 -16.26
CA HIS A 602 -29.51 10.91 -14.92
C HIS A 602 -30.63 11.18 -13.88
N GLU A 603 -31.54 12.09 -14.19
CA GLU A 603 -32.69 12.39 -13.32
C GLU A 603 -33.63 11.20 -13.18
N ALA A 604 -33.91 10.49 -14.27
CA ALA A 604 -34.76 9.30 -14.27
C ALA A 604 -34.22 8.14 -13.42
N PHE A 605 -32.92 7.99 -13.34
CA PHE A 605 -32.29 6.98 -12.48
C PHE A 605 -32.21 7.41 -11.02
N TRP A 606 -31.68 8.62 -10.76
CA TRP A 606 -31.34 9.07 -9.42
C TRP A 606 -32.50 9.72 -8.67
N GLY A 607 -33.48 10.30 -9.37
CA GLY A 607 -34.66 10.91 -8.71
C GLY A 607 -35.47 9.93 -7.88
N PRO A 608 -35.94 8.81 -8.45
CA PRO A 608 -36.60 7.73 -7.69
C PRO A 608 -35.71 7.16 -6.58
N PHE A 609 -34.41 6.94 -6.84
CA PHE A 609 -33.46 6.50 -5.82
C PHE A 609 -33.45 7.45 -4.61
N LEU A 610 -33.29 8.73 -4.83
CA LEU A 610 -33.23 9.73 -3.74
C LEU A 610 -34.50 9.72 -2.88
N THR A 611 -35.64 9.56 -3.52
CA THR A 611 -36.94 9.47 -2.80
C THR A 611 -37.00 8.22 -1.95
N GLU A 612 -36.70 7.06 -2.53
CA GLU A 612 -36.72 5.77 -1.84
C GLU A 612 -35.70 5.71 -0.71
N PHE A 613 -34.45 6.16 -0.98
CA PHE A 613 -33.36 6.17 -0.01
C PHE A 613 -33.65 7.12 1.16
N ARG A 614 -34.20 8.31 0.87
CA ARG A 614 -34.63 9.26 1.91
C ARG A 614 -35.67 8.62 2.84
N ASP A 615 -36.66 7.96 2.29
CA ASP A 615 -37.75 7.35 3.08
C ASP A 615 -37.22 6.16 3.90
N HIS A 616 -36.30 5.37 3.33
CA HIS A 616 -35.61 4.28 4.00
C HIS A 616 -34.80 4.78 5.22
N VAL A 617 -33.89 5.75 5.03
CA VAL A 617 -33.08 6.26 6.15
C VAL A 617 -33.89 7.08 7.16
N LYS A 618 -35.02 7.66 6.74
CA LYS A 618 -35.96 8.31 7.65
C LYS A 618 -36.64 7.30 8.57
N ALA A 619 -37.06 6.15 8.04
CA ALA A 619 -37.65 5.07 8.84
C ALA A 619 -36.66 4.54 9.90
N GLN A 620 -35.37 4.60 9.64
CA GLN A 620 -34.30 4.22 10.56
C GLN A 620 -33.88 5.33 11.54
N GLY A 621 -34.46 6.53 11.45
CA GLY A 621 -34.06 7.68 12.27
C GLY A 621 -32.72 8.30 11.88
N ARG A 622 -32.18 8.00 10.68
CA ARG A 622 -30.85 8.45 10.22
C ARG A 622 -30.87 9.69 9.32
N LEU A 623 -32.03 10.13 8.83
CA LEU A 623 -32.15 11.15 7.78
C LEU A 623 -31.28 12.39 8.03
N GLY A 624 -31.21 12.91 9.26
CA GLY A 624 -30.42 14.08 9.62
C GLY A 624 -28.90 13.87 9.64
N ARG A 625 -28.43 12.64 9.45
CA ARG A 625 -27.00 12.26 9.50
C ARG A 625 -26.47 11.70 8.16
N VAL A 626 -27.35 11.54 7.17
CA VAL A 626 -26.98 11.01 5.84
C VAL A 626 -26.73 12.16 4.88
N TYR A 627 -25.56 12.10 4.26
CA TYR A 627 -25.07 13.06 3.28
C TYR A 627 -24.88 12.38 1.94
N ILE A 628 -25.46 12.95 0.88
CA ILE A 628 -25.06 12.58 -0.48
C ILE A 628 -23.75 13.31 -0.76
N ALA A 629 -22.72 12.55 -1.03
CA ALA A 629 -21.37 13.05 -1.14
C ALA A 629 -20.97 13.26 -2.61
N LEU A 630 -20.41 14.42 -2.91
CA LEU A 630 -19.92 14.81 -4.23
C LEU A 630 -18.43 15.10 -4.16
N ASP A 631 -17.70 14.68 -5.20
CA ASP A 631 -16.27 14.86 -5.33
C ASP A 631 -15.96 15.88 -6.43
N GLU A 632 -14.69 16.16 -6.69
CA GLU A 632 -14.12 17.11 -7.65
C GLU A 632 -14.69 16.98 -9.08
N ARG A 633 -15.89 17.53 -9.32
CA ARG A 633 -16.57 17.55 -10.63
C ARG A 633 -16.60 18.98 -11.20
N SER A 634 -17.05 19.10 -12.44
CA SER A 634 -17.33 20.41 -13.00
C SER A 634 -18.41 21.12 -12.18
N ARG A 635 -18.40 22.43 -12.20
CA ARG A 635 -19.39 23.24 -11.47
C ARG A 635 -20.82 22.93 -11.92
N GLU A 636 -21.02 22.72 -13.20
CA GLU A 636 -22.32 22.44 -13.83
C GLU A 636 -22.85 21.09 -13.36
N GLU A 637 -21.98 20.05 -13.31
CA GLU A 637 -22.35 18.71 -12.84
C GLU A 637 -22.69 18.71 -11.35
N LEU A 638 -21.85 19.37 -10.54
CA LEU A 638 -22.10 19.49 -9.10
C LEU A 638 -23.40 20.23 -8.83
N TYR A 639 -23.64 21.34 -9.56
CA TYR A 639 -24.86 22.12 -9.42
C TYR A 639 -26.11 21.32 -9.82
N ALA A 640 -26.09 20.65 -10.97
CA ALA A 640 -27.21 19.83 -11.45
C ALA A 640 -27.56 18.70 -10.45
N THR A 641 -26.52 18.01 -9.93
CA THR A 641 -26.70 16.93 -8.97
C THR A 641 -27.27 17.46 -7.64
N ALA A 642 -26.74 18.57 -7.12
CA ALA A 642 -27.25 19.17 -5.89
C ALA A 642 -28.70 19.64 -6.02
N LYS A 643 -29.09 20.18 -7.16
CA LYS A 643 -30.50 20.54 -7.44
C LYS A 643 -31.43 19.32 -7.46
N LEU A 644 -30.98 18.19 -8.00
CA LEU A 644 -31.75 16.96 -7.99
C LEU A 644 -31.92 16.41 -6.56
N ILE A 645 -30.86 16.50 -5.72
CA ILE A 645 -30.93 16.12 -4.30
C ILE A 645 -31.95 17.01 -3.57
N GLU A 646 -31.91 18.31 -3.79
CA GLU A 646 -32.87 19.25 -3.20
C GLU A 646 -34.33 18.92 -3.63
N LYS A 647 -34.53 18.59 -4.90
CA LYS A 647 -35.87 18.27 -5.47
C LYS A 647 -36.43 16.94 -4.96
N CYS A 648 -35.63 15.87 -4.96
CA CYS A 648 -36.10 14.49 -4.73
C CYS A 648 -35.70 13.92 -3.36
N GLY A 649 -34.58 14.39 -2.80
CA GLY A 649 -34.00 13.89 -1.54
C GLY A 649 -34.23 14.80 -0.34
N LYS A 650 -35.31 15.58 -0.29
CA LYS A 650 -35.56 16.56 0.77
C LYS A 650 -35.35 16.02 2.18
N GLY A 651 -34.42 16.60 2.90
CA GLY A 651 -33.98 16.18 4.25
C GLY A 651 -32.70 15.37 4.28
N LEU A 652 -32.25 14.79 3.14
CA LEU A 652 -30.86 14.36 2.99
C LEU A 652 -29.97 15.60 2.96
N LYS A 653 -28.77 15.48 3.52
CA LYS A 653 -27.78 16.54 3.53
C LYS A 653 -26.84 16.42 2.34
N LEU A 654 -26.09 17.48 2.08
CA LEU A 654 -25.12 17.53 1.00
C LEU A 654 -23.70 17.70 1.56
N GLU A 655 -22.80 16.80 1.19
CA GLU A 655 -21.36 16.92 1.37
C GLU A 655 -20.71 17.19 0.02
N MET A 656 -19.69 18.04 -0.01
CA MET A 656 -18.98 18.37 -1.22
C MET A 656 -17.49 18.58 -0.94
N ALA A 657 -16.64 17.81 -1.57
CA ALA A 657 -15.20 18.00 -1.59
C ALA A 657 -14.77 18.61 -2.93
N GLY A 658 -13.91 19.63 -2.92
CA GLY A 658 -13.49 20.23 -4.17
C GLY A 658 -12.68 21.52 -4.05
N ASN A 659 -12.63 22.25 -5.16
CA ASN A 659 -11.84 23.46 -5.31
C ASN A 659 -12.66 24.73 -5.64
N LYS A 660 -13.99 24.66 -5.45
CA LYS A 660 -14.93 25.78 -5.67
C LYS A 660 -15.28 26.44 -4.33
N LYS A 661 -15.76 27.66 -4.36
CA LYS A 661 -16.28 28.32 -3.14
C LYS A 661 -17.75 27.98 -2.92
N PRO A 662 -18.23 27.85 -1.67
CA PRO A 662 -19.65 27.59 -1.40
C PRO A 662 -20.59 28.62 -2.04
N SER A 663 -20.20 29.89 -2.08
CA SER A 663 -20.96 30.99 -2.73
C SER A 663 -21.15 30.83 -4.23
N GLU A 664 -20.38 29.98 -4.89
CA GLU A 664 -20.55 29.70 -6.32
C GLU A 664 -21.80 28.84 -6.60
N PHE A 665 -22.36 28.16 -5.56
CA PHE A 665 -23.53 27.30 -5.67
C PHE A 665 -24.78 28.04 -5.16
N LYS A 666 -25.21 29.10 -5.87
CA LYS A 666 -26.36 29.95 -5.50
C LYS A 666 -27.65 29.13 -5.36
N GLY A 667 -28.36 29.31 -4.22
CA GLY A 667 -29.62 28.63 -3.94
C GLY A 667 -29.46 27.16 -3.58
N ILE A 668 -28.26 26.67 -3.23
CA ILE A 668 -27.98 25.33 -2.73
C ILE A 668 -27.35 25.44 -1.36
N THR A 669 -27.83 24.66 -0.42
CA THR A 669 -27.24 24.50 0.90
C THR A 669 -26.25 23.31 0.84
N ILE A 670 -24.97 23.55 1.14
CA ILE A 670 -23.96 22.51 1.30
C ILE A 670 -23.68 22.37 2.78
N ASP A 671 -24.08 21.27 3.40
CA ASP A 671 -24.01 21.08 4.85
C ASP A 671 -22.56 20.81 5.31
N ASN A 672 -21.83 19.97 4.60
CA ASN A 672 -20.40 19.72 4.82
C ASN A 672 -19.61 20.11 3.56
N TYR A 673 -18.69 21.06 3.72
CA TYR A 673 -17.86 21.53 2.62
C TYR A 673 -16.38 21.33 2.91
N CYS A 674 -15.70 20.57 2.06
CA CYS A 674 -14.28 20.26 2.16
C CYS A 674 -13.50 20.93 1.03
N GLN A 675 -12.62 21.87 1.37
CA GLN A 675 -11.83 22.64 0.40
C GLN A 675 -10.45 22.06 0.20
N SER A 676 -10.02 21.93 -1.06
CA SER A 676 -8.61 21.59 -1.36
C SER A 676 -7.67 22.61 -0.71
N LEU A 677 -6.64 22.13 0.01
CA LEU A 677 -5.69 22.98 0.74
C LEU A 677 -5.08 24.08 -0.14
N GLY A 678 -4.76 23.75 -1.40
CA GLY A 678 -4.22 24.73 -2.37
C GLY A 678 -5.17 25.90 -2.70
N HIS A 679 -6.46 25.76 -2.41
CA HIS A 679 -7.51 26.76 -2.65
C HIS A 679 -8.03 27.43 -1.37
N VAL A 680 -7.49 27.11 -0.20
CA VAL A 680 -7.79 27.80 1.05
C VAL A 680 -7.08 29.15 1.05
N SER A 681 -7.75 30.15 0.51
CA SER A 681 -7.26 31.54 0.49
C SER A 681 -7.83 32.34 1.66
N ARG A 682 -7.33 33.57 1.86
CA ARG A 682 -7.89 34.47 2.86
C ARG A 682 -9.34 34.80 2.54
N GLU A 683 -9.65 35.09 1.28
CA GLU A 683 -11.02 35.40 0.84
C GLU A 683 -11.98 34.23 1.04
N TYR A 684 -11.48 32.98 0.87
CA TYR A 684 -12.24 31.78 1.21
C TYR A 684 -12.54 31.69 2.70
N LEU A 685 -11.51 31.91 3.55
CA LEU A 685 -11.69 31.88 5.01
C LEU A 685 -12.63 32.97 5.49
N ASP A 686 -12.51 34.21 5.00
CA ASP A 686 -13.39 35.30 5.34
C ASP A 686 -14.85 34.98 4.97
N GLU A 687 -15.07 34.37 3.78
CA GLU A 687 -16.41 33.92 3.36
C GLU A 687 -16.99 32.84 4.29
N VAL A 688 -16.23 31.75 4.52
CA VAL A 688 -16.76 30.62 5.29
C VAL A 688 -16.99 30.99 6.75
N HIS A 689 -16.13 31.82 7.36
CA HIS A 689 -16.32 32.28 8.73
C HIS A 689 -17.56 33.20 8.87
N ALA A 690 -17.87 33.98 7.83
CA ALA A 690 -19.04 34.86 7.83
C ALA A 690 -20.36 34.11 7.55
N THR A 691 -20.31 32.99 6.77
CA THR A 691 -21.53 32.39 6.23
C THR A 691 -21.79 30.95 6.73
N ARG A 692 -20.80 30.31 7.33
CA ARG A 692 -20.85 28.89 7.71
C ARG A 692 -20.45 28.67 9.18
N PRO A 693 -21.30 29.06 10.14
CA PRO A 693 -20.99 28.79 11.55
C PRO A 693 -20.96 27.27 11.82
N SER A 694 -20.00 26.83 12.63
CA SER A 694 -19.69 25.40 12.88
C SER A 694 -20.74 24.65 13.73
N ASP A 695 -21.69 25.36 14.34
CA ASP A 695 -22.86 24.73 14.98
C ASP A 695 -23.92 24.25 13.96
N ARG A 696 -23.87 24.73 12.72
CA ARG A 696 -24.80 24.39 11.64
C ARG A 696 -24.13 23.69 10.47
N PHE A 697 -22.90 24.06 10.13
CA PHE A 697 -22.18 23.58 8.96
C PHE A 697 -20.86 22.90 9.39
N THR A 698 -20.37 21.99 8.57
CA THR A 698 -19.01 21.47 8.66
C THR A 698 -18.16 22.08 7.54
N THR A 699 -16.99 22.62 7.90
CA THR A 699 -16.06 23.22 6.94
C THR A 699 -14.65 22.70 7.19
N THR A 700 -14.19 21.85 6.28
CA THR A 700 -12.90 21.16 6.40
C THR A 700 -12.01 21.48 5.21
N PHE A 701 -10.79 20.96 5.23
CA PHE A 701 -9.88 20.97 4.07
C PHE A 701 -9.31 19.59 3.83
N TYR A 702 -8.75 19.37 2.64
CA TYR A 702 -8.09 18.10 2.30
C TYR A 702 -6.73 18.29 1.62
N VAL A 703 -5.91 17.27 1.75
CA VAL A 703 -4.76 16.99 0.88
C VAL A 703 -4.93 15.60 0.26
N CYS A 704 -4.43 15.45 -0.97
CA CYS A 704 -4.42 14.19 -1.70
C CYS A 704 -3.06 14.04 -2.41
N CYS A 705 -3.04 13.72 -3.70
CA CYS A 705 -1.84 13.78 -4.54
C CYS A 705 -1.21 15.18 -4.65
N GLY A 706 -1.95 16.21 -4.28
CA GLY A 706 -1.52 17.61 -4.15
C GLY A 706 -2.14 18.29 -2.93
N PRO A 707 -1.50 19.35 -2.41
CA PRO A 707 -0.18 19.84 -2.79
C PRO A 707 0.92 18.83 -2.43
N MET A 708 2.08 18.94 -3.08
CA MET A 708 3.21 18.05 -2.77
C MET A 708 3.73 18.23 -1.34
N ARG A 709 3.51 19.43 -0.76
CA ARG A 709 3.79 19.76 0.63
C ARG A 709 3.00 20.99 1.11
N PRO A 710 2.63 21.07 2.39
CA PRO A 710 2.71 19.98 3.39
C PRO A 710 1.76 18.83 3.04
N ASN A 711 2.18 17.59 3.30
CA ASN A 711 1.38 16.40 3.05
C ASN A 711 1.77 15.25 4.01
N THR A 712 1.12 14.10 3.87
CA THR A 712 1.34 12.92 4.70
C THR A 712 1.86 11.72 3.89
N PHE A 713 2.73 11.97 2.89
CA PHE A 713 3.36 10.90 2.10
C PHE A 713 4.40 10.13 2.92
N VAL A 714 4.74 8.93 2.47
CA VAL A 714 5.78 8.11 3.11
C VAL A 714 7.12 8.83 3.15
N ASP A 715 7.45 9.61 2.13
CA ASP A 715 8.68 10.38 2.04
C ASP A 715 8.54 11.86 2.47
N SER A 716 7.36 12.29 2.95
CA SER A 716 7.20 13.60 3.59
C SER A 716 7.96 13.67 4.91
N PRO A 717 8.55 14.82 5.26
CA PRO A 717 9.00 15.08 6.63
C PRO A 717 7.85 14.84 7.63
N LEU A 718 8.15 14.18 8.75
CA LEU A 718 7.12 13.81 9.74
C LEU A 718 6.34 15.01 10.26
N GLN A 719 7.01 16.16 10.40
CA GLN A 719 6.41 17.40 10.88
C GLN A 719 5.33 17.96 9.95
N GLU A 720 5.31 17.55 8.66
CA GLU A 720 4.22 17.93 7.76
C GLU A 720 2.88 17.30 8.18
N SER A 721 2.90 16.08 8.74
CA SER A 721 1.69 15.44 9.26
C SER A 721 1.13 16.18 10.49
N VAL A 722 1.98 16.64 11.40
CA VAL A 722 1.55 17.50 12.53
C VAL A 722 1.01 18.83 12.02
N TRP A 723 1.70 19.44 11.07
CA TRP A 723 1.27 20.71 10.46
C TRP A 723 -0.12 20.58 9.85
N VAL A 724 -0.43 19.49 9.17
CA VAL A 724 -1.76 19.21 8.60
C VAL A 724 -2.81 19.17 9.70
N GLY A 725 -2.55 18.47 10.81
CA GLY A 725 -3.45 18.49 11.95
C GLY A 725 -3.66 19.89 12.54
N LEU A 726 -2.59 20.67 12.72
CA LEU A 726 -2.62 22.02 13.28
C LEU A 726 -3.31 23.06 12.38
N PHE A 727 -3.33 22.85 11.05
CA PHE A 727 -3.86 23.83 10.10
C PHE A 727 -5.33 24.16 10.36
N ALA A 728 -6.14 23.15 10.73
CA ALA A 728 -7.55 23.39 11.08
C ALA A 728 -7.67 24.38 12.25
N ALA A 729 -6.94 24.18 13.34
CA ALA A 729 -6.93 25.08 14.48
C ALA A 729 -6.39 26.49 14.11
N ALA A 730 -5.32 26.55 13.30
CA ALA A 730 -4.71 27.79 12.87
C ALA A 730 -5.66 28.64 12.00
N LYS A 731 -6.46 27.99 11.17
CA LYS A 731 -7.41 28.65 10.25
C LYS A 731 -8.87 28.64 10.76
N ARG A 732 -9.10 28.17 11.97
CA ARG A 732 -10.46 28.04 12.58
C ARG A 732 -11.44 27.30 11.67
N MET A 733 -10.94 26.23 11.05
CA MET A 733 -11.75 25.28 10.29
C MET A 733 -12.10 24.08 11.19
N ASP A 734 -13.14 23.34 10.82
CA ASP A 734 -13.65 22.27 11.68
C ASP A 734 -12.76 21.00 11.66
N GLY A 735 -11.99 20.77 10.57
CA GLY A 735 -11.16 19.56 10.52
C GLY A 735 -10.50 19.30 9.18
N PHE A 736 -10.26 18.02 8.92
CA PHE A 736 -9.43 17.53 7.82
C PHE A 736 -10.04 16.30 7.17
N LEU A 737 -9.97 16.23 5.85
CA LEU A 737 -10.30 15.06 5.04
C LEU A 737 -9.07 14.53 4.30
N ARG A 738 -8.99 13.19 4.16
CA ARG A 738 -8.10 12.54 3.21
C ARG A 738 -8.82 11.35 2.56
N TRP A 739 -8.63 11.22 1.25
CA TRP A 739 -9.37 10.30 0.40
C TRP A 739 -9.09 8.81 0.63
N SER A 740 -8.15 8.48 1.59
CA SER A 740 -7.95 7.09 1.92
C SER A 740 -7.23 6.86 3.25
N TYR A 741 -7.77 5.92 4.02
CA TYR A 741 -7.20 5.41 5.28
C TYR A 741 -6.44 4.10 5.08
N VAL A 742 -7.01 3.14 4.35
CA VAL A 742 -6.48 1.77 4.18
C VAL A 742 -6.59 1.25 2.74
N ASN A 743 -6.51 2.12 1.74
CA ASN A 743 -6.50 1.71 0.34
C ASN A 743 -5.11 1.20 -0.04
N TRP A 744 -4.81 -0.01 0.36
CA TRP A 744 -3.49 -0.59 0.24
C TRP A 744 -3.14 -0.96 -1.21
N PRO A 745 -1.87 -0.72 -1.64
CA PRO A 745 -1.31 -1.41 -2.79
C PRO A 745 -1.27 -2.92 -2.52
N ARG A 746 -0.76 -3.69 -3.47
CA ARG A 746 -0.73 -5.16 -3.35
C ARG A 746 -0.03 -5.62 -2.07
N ASP A 747 1.17 -5.11 -1.80
CA ASP A 747 1.98 -5.47 -0.64
C ASP A 747 2.58 -4.21 0.02
N PRO A 748 1.79 -3.52 0.85
CA PRO A 748 2.21 -2.25 1.45
C PRO A 748 3.41 -2.39 2.40
N PHE A 749 3.70 -3.59 2.92
CA PHE A 749 4.88 -3.82 3.77
C PHE A 749 6.20 -3.84 3.02
N ILE A 750 6.17 -4.02 1.70
CA ILE A 750 7.34 -4.06 0.85
C ILE A 750 7.44 -2.78 0.03
N ASP A 751 6.33 -2.41 -0.63
CA ASP A 751 6.27 -1.26 -1.52
C ASP A 751 4.98 -0.47 -1.24
N SER A 752 5.15 0.74 -0.77
CA SER A 752 4.06 1.65 -0.45
C SER A 752 3.55 2.45 -1.65
N THR A 753 4.09 2.18 -2.84
CA THR A 753 3.74 2.90 -4.08
C THR A 753 2.49 2.30 -4.71
N PHE A 754 1.62 3.17 -5.21
CA PHE A 754 0.50 2.75 -6.04
C PHE A 754 0.37 3.65 -7.27
N GLY A 755 0.71 3.11 -8.41
CA GLY A 755 0.52 3.78 -9.69
C GLY A 755 1.31 5.07 -9.82
N LEU A 756 0.62 6.14 -10.22
CA LEU A 756 1.18 7.47 -10.35
C LEU A 756 1.09 8.29 -9.04
N TRP A 757 0.44 7.72 -8.03
CA TRP A 757 0.30 8.37 -6.73
C TRP A 757 1.61 8.25 -5.95
N ARG A 758 1.96 9.30 -5.24
CA ARG A 758 3.12 9.27 -4.36
C ARG A 758 2.91 8.22 -3.27
N ALA A 759 3.98 7.56 -2.87
CA ALA A 759 3.93 6.52 -1.86
C ALA A 759 3.22 6.99 -0.58
N GLY A 760 2.23 6.20 -0.13
CA GLY A 760 1.41 6.54 1.03
C GLY A 760 0.30 7.56 0.79
N ASP A 761 0.08 8.02 -0.45
CA ASP A 761 -1.09 8.84 -0.75
C ASP A 761 -2.40 8.08 -0.51
N THR A 762 -2.41 6.79 -0.78
CA THR A 762 -3.61 5.94 -0.71
C THR A 762 -3.86 5.28 0.64
N PHE A 763 -2.98 5.43 1.63
CA PHE A 763 -3.19 4.87 2.97
C PHE A 763 -2.31 5.53 4.04
N LEU A 764 -2.78 5.44 5.28
CA LEU A 764 -2.06 5.91 6.48
C LEU A 764 -1.76 4.76 7.44
N MET A 765 -2.62 3.75 7.48
CA MET A 765 -2.51 2.58 8.34
C MET A 765 -2.14 1.34 7.52
N TYR A 766 -1.24 0.51 8.03
CA TYR A 766 -0.84 -0.75 7.43
C TYR A 766 -1.75 -1.93 7.84
N PRO A 767 -1.76 -3.04 7.08
CA PRO A 767 -2.53 -4.23 7.46
C PRO A 767 -2.19 -4.75 8.87
N GLY A 768 -3.17 -5.34 9.53
CA GLY A 768 -3.02 -5.86 10.88
C GLY A 768 -2.91 -4.79 11.95
N VAL A 769 -3.50 -3.60 11.70
CA VAL A 769 -3.49 -2.43 12.61
C VAL A 769 -2.06 -1.91 12.91
N ARG A 770 -1.11 -2.20 12.02
CA ARG A 770 0.23 -1.63 12.17
C ARG A 770 0.21 -0.17 11.80
N SER A 771 0.55 0.67 12.77
CA SER A 771 0.61 2.11 12.58
C SER A 771 1.76 2.54 11.67
N SER A 772 1.68 3.77 11.19
CA SER A 772 2.80 4.43 10.53
C SER A 772 3.25 5.64 11.32
N SER A 773 4.53 6.00 11.17
CA SER A 773 5.05 7.23 11.78
C SER A 773 4.25 8.48 11.35
N ARG A 774 3.74 8.50 10.11
CA ARG A 774 2.88 9.57 9.57
C ARG A 774 1.51 9.64 10.27
N TRP A 775 0.93 8.49 10.55
CA TRP A 775 -0.36 8.38 11.25
C TRP A 775 -0.25 8.89 12.68
N GLU A 776 0.78 8.45 13.41
CA GLU A 776 1.00 8.92 14.78
C GLU A 776 1.20 10.45 14.81
N MET A 777 2.01 10.99 13.89
CA MET A 777 2.25 12.44 13.80
C MET A 777 1.00 13.23 13.37
N LEU A 778 0.14 12.67 12.52
CA LEU A 778 -1.15 13.30 12.19
C LEU A 778 -2.07 13.35 13.43
N ARG A 779 -2.09 12.26 14.21
CA ARG A 779 -2.86 12.21 15.47
C ARG A 779 -2.35 13.25 16.46
N ASP A 780 -1.03 13.37 16.63
CA ASP A 780 -0.45 14.43 17.48
C ASP A 780 -0.97 15.81 17.06
N GLY A 781 -0.97 16.11 15.76
CA GLY A 781 -1.49 17.36 15.23
C GLY A 781 -3.00 17.57 15.50
N ILE A 782 -3.80 16.49 15.49
CA ILE A 782 -5.24 16.53 15.81
C ILE A 782 -5.44 16.75 17.31
N GLU A 783 -4.71 16.02 18.17
CA GLU A 783 -4.77 16.18 19.63
C GLU A 783 -4.36 17.61 20.03
N GLU A 784 -3.32 18.16 19.43
CA GLU A 784 -2.90 19.55 19.63
C GLU A 784 -3.98 20.55 19.18
N SER A 785 -4.66 20.29 18.06
CA SER A 785 -5.79 21.13 17.61
C SER A 785 -6.95 21.14 18.61
N GLU A 786 -7.26 19.99 19.23
CA GLU A 786 -8.24 19.92 20.30
C GLU A 786 -7.79 20.67 21.56
N LYS A 787 -6.53 20.56 21.96
CA LYS A 787 -5.96 21.34 23.08
C LYS A 787 -6.05 22.84 22.81
N ILE A 788 -5.71 23.29 21.60
CA ILE A 788 -5.83 24.70 21.18
C ILE A 788 -7.29 25.17 21.27
N ARG A 789 -8.24 24.36 20.79
CA ARG A 789 -9.66 24.70 20.88
C ARG A 789 -10.14 24.87 22.33
N ILE A 790 -9.72 23.97 23.21
CA ILE A 790 -10.05 24.02 24.63
C ILE A 790 -9.43 25.27 25.26
N LEU A 791 -8.14 25.52 25.04
CA LEU A 791 -7.45 26.69 25.56
C LEU A 791 -8.08 28.00 25.09
N ARG A 792 -8.53 28.07 23.83
CA ARG A 792 -9.30 29.23 23.31
C ARG A 792 -10.64 29.41 24.02
N SER A 793 -11.39 28.33 24.23
CA SER A 793 -12.69 28.39 24.88
C SER A 793 -12.59 28.82 26.36
N GLU A 794 -11.44 28.60 26.98
CA GLU A 794 -11.13 29.01 28.33
C GLU A 794 -10.49 30.42 28.44
N GLY A 795 -10.24 31.07 27.32
CA GLY A 795 -9.53 32.35 27.25
C GLY A 795 -8.05 32.28 27.57
N ARG A 796 -7.43 31.07 27.48
CA ARG A 796 -6.03 30.81 27.84
C ARG A 796 -5.07 30.77 26.65
N ALA A 797 -5.55 30.90 25.42
CA ALA A 797 -4.73 30.80 24.22
C ALA A 797 -3.62 31.86 24.15
N GLY A 798 -3.80 33.04 24.72
CA GLY A 798 -2.78 34.08 24.84
C GLY A 798 -2.16 34.55 23.52
N GLU A 799 -1.41 35.65 23.56
CA GLU A 799 -0.82 36.25 22.36
C GLU A 799 0.27 35.36 21.74
N ARG A 800 1.09 34.67 22.56
CA ARG A 800 2.14 33.80 22.08
C ARG A 800 1.60 32.66 21.21
N LEU A 801 0.53 31.98 21.67
CA LEU A 801 -0.09 30.88 20.93
C LEU A 801 -0.72 31.36 19.64
N GLU A 802 -1.50 32.45 19.66
CA GLU A 802 -2.12 32.99 18.44
C GLU A 802 -1.06 33.48 17.43
N LYS A 803 0.04 34.05 17.89
CA LYS A 803 1.19 34.43 17.05
C LYS A 803 1.85 33.20 16.42
N ALA A 804 2.10 32.14 17.19
CA ALA A 804 2.66 30.89 16.68
C ALA A 804 1.72 30.25 15.62
N LEU A 805 0.43 30.20 15.88
CA LEU A 805 -0.57 29.69 14.94
C LEU A 805 -0.63 30.50 13.64
N SER A 806 -0.35 31.81 13.68
CA SER A 806 -0.32 32.63 12.46
C SER A 806 0.77 32.20 11.48
N ALA A 807 1.84 31.54 11.94
CA ALA A 807 2.91 30.99 11.11
C ALA A 807 2.51 29.68 10.40
N ILE A 808 1.45 29.00 10.84
CA ILE A 808 0.88 27.84 10.17
C ILE A 808 0.03 28.33 8.98
N ASP A 809 0.70 28.57 7.87
CA ASP A 809 0.12 29.16 6.65
C ASP A 809 0.60 28.39 5.42
N PHE A 810 -0.31 28.01 4.51
CA PHE A 810 0.00 27.21 3.34
C PHE A 810 0.95 27.89 2.37
N LYS A 811 0.73 29.17 2.05
CA LYS A 811 1.59 29.91 1.10
C LYS A 811 3.02 30.03 1.60
N THR A 812 3.18 30.09 2.93
CA THR A 812 4.49 30.12 3.59
C THR A 812 5.11 28.72 3.62
N ALA A 813 4.35 27.70 4.04
CA ALA A 813 4.82 26.33 4.21
C ALA A 813 5.33 25.71 2.90
N VAL A 814 4.68 25.96 1.77
CA VAL A 814 5.11 25.50 0.44
C VAL A 814 6.52 25.97 0.06
N LYS A 815 6.93 27.12 0.56
CA LYS A 815 8.21 27.78 0.24
C LYS A 815 9.30 27.51 1.29
N GLN A 816 8.94 26.97 2.45
CA GLN A 816 9.88 26.70 3.52
C GLN A 816 10.68 25.43 3.28
N ASP A 817 11.92 25.39 3.73
CA ASP A 817 12.67 24.15 3.91
C ASP A 817 12.10 23.35 5.12
N ASP A 818 12.56 22.12 5.27
CA ASP A 818 12.07 21.22 6.33
C ASP A 818 12.40 21.75 7.74
N ALA A 819 13.54 22.41 7.89
CA ALA A 819 13.98 22.97 9.18
C ALA A 819 13.05 24.11 9.65
N ARG A 820 12.68 25.01 8.73
CA ARG A 820 11.78 26.14 9.06
C ARG A 820 10.36 25.67 9.34
N LEU A 821 9.86 24.70 8.57
CA LEU A 821 8.54 24.12 8.82
C LEU A 821 8.53 23.42 10.19
N SER A 822 9.56 22.63 10.48
CA SER A 822 9.71 21.96 11.79
C SER A 822 9.80 22.96 12.94
N ALA A 823 10.52 24.07 12.77
CA ALA A 823 10.61 25.13 13.77
C ALA A 823 9.26 25.84 14.03
N ALA A 824 8.47 26.07 12.97
CA ALA A 824 7.13 26.64 13.11
C ALA A 824 6.19 25.70 13.88
N VAL A 825 6.20 24.40 13.59
CA VAL A 825 5.45 23.40 14.33
C VAL A 825 5.91 23.35 15.79
N ALA A 826 7.21 23.28 16.06
CA ALA A 826 7.78 23.21 17.41
C ALA A 826 7.40 24.43 18.25
N GLU A 827 7.32 25.64 17.66
CA GLU A 827 6.88 26.85 18.39
C GLU A 827 5.41 26.77 18.77
N VAL A 828 4.54 26.22 17.89
CA VAL A 828 3.12 26.00 18.25
C VAL A 828 3.02 25.04 19.42
N LEU A 829 3.70 23.88 19.35
CA LEU A 829 3.67 22.88 20.42
C LEU A 829 4.19 23.46 21.75
N SER A 830 5.28 24.22 21.71
CA SER A 830 5.81 24.92 22.88
C SER A 830 4.85 25.97 23.45
N ALA A 831 4.13 26.68 22.57
CA ALA A 831 3.13 27.67 22.99
C ALA A 831 1.89 27.03 23.62
N VAL A 832 1.45 25.88 23.08
CA VAL A 832 0.36 25.07 23.66
C VAL A 832 0.76 24.56 25.04
N ASP A 833 1.97 24.01 25.18
CA ASP A 833 2.49 23.52 26.47
C ASP A 833 2.52 24.65 27.51
N ALA A 834 3.03 25.84 27.15
CA ALA A 834 3.05 27.01 28.03
C ALA A 834 1.66 27.49 28.43
N ALA A 835 0.69 27.51 27.50
CA ALA A 835 -0.69 27.92 27.76
C ALA A 835 -1.47 26.87 28.58
N SER A 836 -1.03 25.63 28.59
CA SER A 836 -1.63 24.50 29.30
C SER A 836 -1.36 24.54 30.81
N ARG A 837 -0.25 25.13 31.22
CA ARG A 837 0.17 25.34 32.61
C ARG A 837 -0.54 26.54 33.21
#